data_46c8dc778ae91fbe94bcb2100fd442e2
#
_entry.id   46c8dc778ae91fbe94bcb2100fd442e2
#
_cell.length_a   1.000
_cell.length_b   1.000
_cell.length_c   1.000
_cell.angle_alpha   90.00
_cell.angle_beta   90.00
_cell.angle_gamma   90.00
#
_symmetry.space_group_name_H-M   'P 1'
#
loop_
_entity.id
_entity.type
_entity.pdbx_description
1 polymer ?
#
loop_
_entity_poly.entity_id
_entity_poly.type
_entity_poly.pdbx_seq_one_letter_code
_entity_poly.pdbx_strand_id
1 'polypeptide(L)'
;MIKLLGVDTPVVTDHLVEHLLIDSRSAFSPAHSLFFAITTSRRNGHDYIATLYQKGVRSFVITQQVDIASFPFANFIKVDNAVAALQKLAAAHRAQFSIPVIGITGSNGKTIVKEWLFQLLQPDFKIVRSPKSFNSQLGVPLSVWELKSHHDLAIFEAGISQPGEMERLEKVIQPTIGILTNIGDAHREGFLSMEQKEQEKRKLFSHATMPPPLTLLAVDTAAGYSIIKANGALLPTGDSIEIPFTDAASIQNAIRCWELLLLLKIPQSTIAERMRGLTSVDMRLSLKRGVHHCQLINDSYSADLSSLEIALSFLKQQAGSLKRTAILSDFMQTGQNPREFYARIQALLEQVPLARLITIGPAMGTAFSATGNLWQLEQYPDTTSFLAQAQLRSFRDEIILIKGARNFGLEQVVALLEEKVHETRLEIDLQAVVHNYNQYKQQLKKDTKVMAMVKAFAYGSGATEIAHVLQFSGIDYFGVAYADEGVELRKAGITTPILVMNTEPAAFETLLNYQLEPTLFSVALLDAFDQFLQQQGITNYPVHLEIETGMNRLGLTEQDWSVVVRRLASTSSFLIQSVFSHLAASEDQAADAYTYKQFELFESFVHLLNTTVDTRFIRHILNSAGAIRHPAMELDMVRVGIGLYGIEKSPTLNLIPAITLRSTIAQIKTIPSGSGVSYNRKTIVDRPTRLATVRVGYADGYPRSLGNRKGQVLVQGKLAPLLGSICMDMFMIDVTDIPRAEVGDEVILFGKELSVEQVADWASTIPYEILTGISQRVKRVYFQD
;
A
#
# COMPACT_ATOMS: atom_id res chain seq x y z
N MET A 1 -7.86 -22.02 21.84
CA MET A 1 -7.65 -20.63 22.23
C MET A 1 -8.02 -20.38 23.72
N ILE A 2 -9.21 -20.61 24.14
CA ILE A 2 -9.68 -20.43 25.54
C ILE A 2 -8.79 -21.17 26.53
N LYS A 3 -8.49 -22.45 26.29
CA LYS A 3 -7.54 -23.24 27.11
C LYS A 3 -6.14 -22.62 27.17
N LEU A 4 -5.64 -22.06 26.07
CA LEU A 4 -4.35 -21.38 26.03
C LEU A 4 -4.34 -20.12 26.89
N LEU A 5 -5.43 -19.38 26.92
CA LEU A 5 -5.55 -18.19 27.78
C LEU A 5 -5.72 -18.54 29.25
N GLY A 6 -6.13 -19.77 29.57
CA GLY A 6 -6.32 -20.26 30.94
C GLY A 6 -7.60 -19.71 31.58
N VAL A 7 -8.62 -19.44 30.77
CA VAL A 7 -9.93 -18.97 31.21
C VAL A 7 -10.99 -20.02 30.98
N ASP A 8 -11.97 -20.06 31.87
CA ASP A 8 -13.13 -20.94 31.75
C ASP A 8 -14.32 -20.10 31.23
N THR A 9 -14.41 -20.00 29.93
CA THR A 9 -15.48 -19.25 29.24
C THR A 9 -16.24 -20.20 28.34
N PRO A 10 -17.58 -20.30 28.43
CA PRO A 10 -18.35 -21.13 27.52
C PRO A 10 -18.25 -20.60 26.09
N VAL A 11 -18.05 -21.50 25.14
CA VAL A 11 -18.07 -21.21 23.72
C VAL A 11 -19.50 -21.22 23.24
N VAL A 12 -19.99 -20.09 22.76
CA VAL A 12 -21.34 -19.95 22.19
C VAL A 12 -21.33 -20.36 20.70
N THR A 13 -20.26 -19.96 19.99
CA THR A 13 -20.06 -20.27 18.57
C THR A 13 -18.61 -20.71 18.33
N ASP A 14 -18.42 -21.91 17.79
CA ASP A 14 -17.08 -22.38 17.43
C ASP A 14 -16.77 -21.95 15.99
N HIS A 15 -15.64 -21.28 15.80
CA HIS A 15 -15.17 -20.84 14.48
C HIS A 15 -13.64 -20.67 14.46
N LEU A 16 -13.09 -20.79 13.26
CA LEU A 16 -11.66 -20.59 13.05
C LEU A 16 -11.31 -19.10 13.21
N VAL A 17 -10.29 -18.79 14.01
CA VAL A 17 -9.74 -17.45 14.12
C VAL A 17 -8.48 -17.35 13.28
N GLU A 18 -8.54 -16.52 12.26
CA GLU A 18 -7.43 -16.24 11.34
C GLU A 18 -6.78 -14.89 11.61
N HIS A 19 -7.55 -13.92 12.13
CA HIS A 19 -7.11 -12.54 12.32
C HIS A 19 -7.24 -12.08 13.77
N LEU A 20 -6.20 -11.44 14.29
CA LEU A 20 -6.21 -10.76 15.57
C LEU A 20 -6.42 -9.25 15.34
N LEU A 21 -7.43 -8.68 15.97
CA LEU A 21 -7.80 -7.27 15.81
C LEU A 21 -7.60 -6.49 17.10
N ILE A 22 -6.99 -5.32 17.00
CA ILE A 22 -6.88 -4.32 18.08
C ILE A 22 -7.47 -2.97 17.68
N ASP A 23 -7.85 -2.81 16.40
CA ASP A 23 -8.47 -1.61 15.85
C ASP A 23 -9.79 -1.99 15.17
N SER A 24 -10.87 -1.32 15.54
CA SER A 24 -12.22 -1.58 15.01
C SER A 24 -12.36 -1.26 13.52
N ARG A 25 -11.45 -0.46 12.98
CA ARG A 25 -11.39 -0.13 11.55
C ARG A 25 -10.80 -1.27 10.72
N SER A 26 -10.02 -2.14 11.35
CA SER A 26 -9.29 -3.25 10.71
C SER A 26 -10.05 -4.59 10.73
N ALA A 27 -11.37 -4.57 10.89
CA ALA A 27 -12.20 -5.79 10.89
C ALA A 27 -12.50 -6.27 9.45
N PHE A 28 -11.53 -6.94 8.81
CA PHE A 28 -11.56 -7.32 7.40
C PHE A 28 -12.27 -8.64 7.12
N SER A 29 -12.08 -9.62 8.00
CA SER A 29 -12.79 -10.89 8.02
C SER A 29 -13.49 -11.04 9.37
N PRO A 30 -14.63 -10.36 9.56
CA PRO A 30 -15.25 -10.28 10.88
C PRO A 30 -15.57 -11.63 11.51
N ALA A 31 -16.05 -12.59 10.68
CA ALA A 31 -16.40 -13.93 11.13
C ALA A 31 -15.19 -14.75 11.62
N HIS A 32 -14.00 -14.49 11.08
CA HIS A 32 -12.75 -15.17 11.42
C HIS A 32 -11.82 -14.32 12.28
N SER A 33 -12.35 -13.28 12.91
CA SER A 33 -11.57 -12.33 13.70
C SER A 33 -11.82 -12.47 15.20
N LEU A 34 -10.74 -12.31 15.96
CA LEU A 34 -10.76 -12.15 17.42
C LEU A 34 -10.35 -10.71 17.76
N PHE A 35 -11.29 -9.95 18.31
CA PHE A 35 -11.04 -8.57 18.71
C PHE A 35 -10.58 -8.47 20.16
N PHE A 36 -9.49 -7.74 20.39
CA PHE A 36 -8.98 -7.41 21.72
C PHE A 36 -9.42 -6.00 22.12
N ALA A 37 -10.33 -5.90 23.08
CA ALA A 37 -10.83 -4.63 23.61
C ALA A 37 -9.80 -4.00 24.55
N ILE A 38 -8.77 -3.37 23.97
CA ILE A 38 -7.67 -2.75 24.71
C ILE A 38 -8.09 -1.37 25.19
N THR A 39 -7.89 -1.10 26.49
CA THR A 39 -8.11 0.21 27.10
C THR A 39 -6.78 0.93 27.29
N THR A 40 -6.73 2.19 26.88
CA THR A 40 -5.60 3.11 27.07
C THR A 40 -6.09 4.37 27.79
N SER A 41 -5.19 5.26 28.20
CA SER A 41 -5.56 6.55 28.82
C SER A 41 -6.43 7.46 27.93
N ARG A 42 -6.47 7.21 26.62
CA ARG A 42 -7.18 8.06 25.64
C ARG A 42 -8.33 7.37 24.93
N ARG A 43 -8.43 6.04 24.94
CA ARG A 43 -9.42 5.26 24.19
C ARG A 43 -9.78 3.99 24.97
N ASN A 44 -11.05 3.61 24.92
CA ASN A 44 -11.55 2.35 25.46
C ASN A 44 -12.00 1.44 24.31
N GLY A 45 -11.30 0.31 24.10
CA GLY A 45 -11.65 -0.65 23.05
C GLY A 45 -13.04 -1.27 23.21
N HIS A 46 -13.60 -1.30 24.44
CA HIS A 46 -14.93 -1.85 24.69
C HIS A 46 -16.05 -1.04 24.02
N ASP A 47 -15.85 0.25 23.78
CA ASP A 47 -16.83 1.12 23.13
C ASP A 47 -17.13 0.69 21.68
N TYR A 48 -16.23 -0.10 21.07
CA TYR A 48 -16.34 -0.55 19.68
C TYR A 48 -16.98 -1.94 19.53
N ILE A 49 -17.29 -2.65 20.64
CA ILE A 49 -17.82 -4.02 20.61
C ILE A 49 -19.14 -4.08 19.85
N ALA A 50 -20.07 -3.18 20.13
CA ALA A 50 -21.37 -3.14 19.45
C ALA A 50 -21.23 -2.94 17.93
N THR A 51 -20.38 -2.01 17.52
CA THR A 51 -20.10 -1.74 16.11
C THR A 51 -19.46 -2.96 15.41
N LEU A 52 -18.49 -3.60 16.07
CA LEU A 52 -17.82 -4.78 15.54
C LEU A 52 -18.75 -6.00 15.49
N TYR A 53 -19.61 -6.16 16.47
CA TYR A 53 -20.64 -7.22 16.45
C TYR A 53 -21.60 -7.04 15.29
N GLN A 54 -22.03 -5.79 15.02
CA GLN A 54 -22.86 -5.46 13.84
C GLN A 54 -22.13 -5.77 12.52
N LYS A 55 -20.81 -5.56 12.48
CA LYS A 55 -19.97 -5.92 11.33
C LYS A 55 -19.78 -7.43 11.16
N GLY A 56 -20.17 -8.25 12.13
CA GLY A 56 -20.07 -9.71 12.06
C GLY A 56 -18.95 -10.34 12.89
N VAL A 57 -18.18 -9.58 13.67
CA VAL A 57 -17.22 -10.14 14.64
C VAL A 57 -18.01 -10.89 15.72
N ARG A 58 -17.55 -12.09 16.06
CA ARG A 58 -18.23 -12.98 17.02
C ARG A 58 -17.35 -13.40 18.18
N SER A 59 -16.07 -12.99 18.22
CA SER A 59 -15.17 -13.29 19.33
C SER A 59 -14.46 -12.04 19.82
N PHE A 60 -14.53 -11.83 21.13
CA PHE A 60 -14.03 -10.64 21.80
C PHE A 60 -13.22 -11.02 23.05
N VAL A 61 -12.01 -10.51 23.17
CA VAL A 61 -11.22 -10.54 24.41
C VAL A 61 -11.50 -9.24 25.16
N ILE A 62 -12.04 -9.33 26.36
CA ILE A 62 -12.50 -8.21 27.15
C ILE A 62 -11.82 -8.18 28.52
N THR A 63 -11.64 -6.98 29.08
CA THR A 63 -11.15 -6.76 30.46
C THR A 63 -12.21 -6.18 31.38
N GLN A 64 -13.29 -5.61 30.81
CA GLN A 64 -14.40 -5.03 31.53
C GLN A 64 -15.66 -5.91 31.38
N GLN A 65 -16.64 -5.70 32.22
CA GLN A 65 -17.91 -6.41 32.12
C GLN A 65 -18.74 -5.84 30.96
N VAL A 66 -19.28 -6.71 30.12
CA VAL A 66 -20.14 -6.37 29.00
C VAL A 66 -21.48 -7.03 29.18
N ASP A 67 -22.56 -6.37 28.76
CA ASP A 67 -23.89 -6.98 28.73
C ASP A 67 -23.97 -8.01 27.60
N ILE A 68 -23.68 -9.27 27.96
CA ILE A 68 -23.61 -10.38 27.00
C ILE A 68 -24.99 -10.67 26.36
N ALA A 69 -26.10 -10.34 27.08
CA ALA A 69 -27.45 -10.58 26.57
C ALA A 69 -27.75 -9.75 25.30
N SER A 70 -27.09 -8.61 25.13
CA SER A 70 -27.19 -7.75 23.95
C SER A 70 -26.46 -8.32 22.72
N PHE A 71 -25.67 -9.39 22.85
CA PHE A 71 -24.84 -9.95 21.80
C PHE A 71 -24.99 -11.48 21.66
N PRO A 72 -26.20 -11.97 21.33
CA PRO A 72 -26.41 -13.41 21.12
C PRO A 72 -25.46 -13.94 20.04
N PHE A 73 -24.93 -15.15 20.23
CA PHE A 73 -23.94 -15.79 19.35
C PHE A 73 -22.51 -15.21 19.38
N ALA A 74 -22.18 -14.29 20.30
CA ALA A 74 -20.81 -13.82 20.50
C ALA A 74 -20.11 -14.56 21.64
N ASN A 75 -18.81 -14.81 21.46
CA ASN A 75 -17.91 -15.31 22.49
C ASN A 75 -17.25 -14.12 23.19
N PHE A 76 -17.36 -14.04 24.50
CA PHE A 76 -16.67 -13.03 25.32
C PHE A 76 -15.65 -13.70 26.24
N ILE A 77 -14.37 -13.54 25.90
CA ILE A 77 -13.25 -14.11 26.64
C ILE A 77 -12.74 -13.06 27.62
N LYS A 78 -13.15 -13.17 28.89
CA LYS A 78 -12.74 -12.23 29.93
C LYS A 78 -11.35 -12.57 30.42
N VAL A 79 -10.46 -11.58 30.39
CA VAL A 79 -9.06 -11.68 30.86
C VAL A 79 -8.70 -10.48 31.73
N ASP A 80 -7.67 -10.63 32.56
CA ASP A 80 -7.20 -9.51 33.39
C ASP A 80 -6.45 -8.46 32.58
N ASN A 81 -5.77 -8.89 31.50
CA ASN A 81 -4.97 -8.01 30.64
C ASN A 81 -5.06 -8.46 29.16
N ALA A 82 -5.69 -7.65 28.33
CA ALA A 82 -5.89 -7.95 26.92
C ALA A 82 -4.57 -7.99 26.12
N VAL A 83 -3.57 -7.17 26.49
CA VAL A 83 -2.26 -7.16 25.83
C VAL A 83 -1.49 -8.44 26.16
N ALA A 84 -1.51 -8.88 27.41
CA ALA A 84 -0.88 -10.14 27.81
C ALA A 84 -1.55 -11.34 27.14
N ALA A 85 -2.88 -11.31 26.99
CA ALA A 85 -3.63 -12.34 26.28
C ALA A 85 -3.24 -12.40 24.80
N LEU A 86 -3.12 -11.25 24.12
CA LEU A 86 -2.66 -11.13 22.74
C LEU A 86 -1.24 -11.72 22.59
N GLN A 87 -0.32 -11.35 23.49
CA GLN A 87 1.06 -11.85 23.48
C GLN A 87 1.12 -13.36 23.72
N LYS A 88 0.31 -13.89 24.63
CA LYS A 88 0.25 -15.33 24.93
C LYS A 88 -0.25 -16.15 23.75
N LEU A 89 -1.26 -15.66 23.03
CA LEU A 89 -1.76 -16.32 21.81
C LEU A 89 -0.71 -16.30 20.70
N ALA A 90 -0.07 -15.16 20.45
CA ALA A 90 0.96 -15.04 19.45
C ALA A 90 2.19 -15.91 19.76
N ALA A 91 2.60 -16.01 21.03
CA ALA A 91 3.68 -16.89 21.47
C ALA A 91 3.34 -18.37 21.22
N ALA A 92 2.11 -18.79 21.53
CA ALA A 92 1.64 -20.15 21.27
C ALA A 92 1.54 -20.46 19.76
N HIS A 93 1.17 -19.47 18.95
CA HIS A 93 1.19 -19.59 17.50
C HIS A 93 2.64 -19.73 17.00
N ARG A 94 3.55 -18.86 17.42
CA ARG A 94 4.99 -18.92 17.08
C ARG A 94 5.61 -20.29 17.38
N ALA A 95 5.28 -20.90 18.52
CA ALA A 95 5.81 -22.18 18.95
C ALA A 95 5.45 -23.36 18.03
N GLN A 96 4.51 -23.20 17.09
CA GLN A 96 4.15 -24.23 16.11
C GLN A 96 5.12 -24.30 14.92
N PHE A 97 6.04 -23.33 14.79
CA PHE A 97 6.94 -23.22 13.65
C PHE A 97 8.40 -23.39 14.09
N SER A 98 9.13 -24.27 13.42
CA SER A 98 10.56 -24.55 13.67
C SER A 98 11.50 -23.80 12.73
N ILE A 99 11.02 -22.84 11.97
CA ILE A 99 11.84 -22.04 11.04
C ILE A 99 12.79 -21.08 11.77
N PRO A 100 13.91 -20.68 11.15
CA PRO A 100 14.76 -19.61 11.67
C PRO A 100 13.97 -18.30 11.82
N VAL A 101 14.17 -17.62 12.97
CA VAL A 101 13.53 -16.34 13.27
C VAL A 101 14.59 -15.33 13.67
N ILE A 102 14.70 -14.27 12.89
CA ILE A 102 15.62 -13.17 13.13
C ILE A 102 14.90 -12.12 13.99
N GLY A 103 15.40 -11.89 15.19
CA GLY A 103 14.95 -10.82 16.08
C GLY A 103 15.88 -9.61 15.98
N ILE A 104 15.34 -8.45 15.64
CA ILE A 104 16.11 -7.21 15.48
C ILE A 104 15.72 -6.22 16.55
N THR A 105 16.68 -5.73 17.34
CA THR A 105 16.47 -4.60 18.24
C THR A 105 17.60 -3.58 18.16
N GLY A 106 17.42 -2.46 18.83
CA GLY A 106 18.34 -1.32 18.85
C GLY A 106 17.59 0.00 19.00
N SER A 107 18.29 1.11 19.06
CA SER A 107 17.68 2.44 19.08
C SER A 107 17.27 2.85 17.66
N ASN A 108 18.22 2.92 16.73
CA ASN A 108 18.02 3.29 15.33
C ASN A 108 18.43 2.16 14.39
N GLY A 109 18.03 2.22 13.10
CA GLY A 109 18.44 1.27 12.07
C GLY A 109 17.63 -0.04 11.98
N LYS A 110 16.79 -0.38 12.95
CA LYS A 110 16.00 -1.64 12.97
C LYS A 110 15.23 -1.89 11.67
N THR A 111 14.44 -0.92 11.27
CA THR A 111 13.59 -1.03 10.05
C THR A 111 14.46 -1.09 8.79
N ILE A 112 15.56 -0.34 8.73
CA ILE A 112 16.49 -0.37 7.60
C ILE A 112 17.12 -1.76 7.48
N VAL A 113 17.66 -2.30 8.56
CA VAL A 113 18.25 -3.65 8.59
C VAL A 113 17.21 -4.71 8.22
N LYS A 114 15.98 -4.61 8.73
CA LYS A 114 14.88 -5.53 8.38
C LYS A 114 14.56 -5.50 6.89
N GLU A 115 14.38 -4.32 6.30
CA GLU A 115 14.03 -4.20 4.87
C GLU A 115 15.20 -4.62 3.98
N TRP A 116 16.43 -4.28 4.34
CA TRP A 116 17.61 -4.72 3.60
C TRP A 116 17.81 -6.24 3.70
N LEU A 117 17.64 -6.84 4.87
CA LEU A 117 17.67 -8.30 5.01
C LEU A 117 16.57 -8.97 4.17
N PHE A 118 15.39 -8.39 4.15
CA PHE A 118 14.34 -8.89 3.26
C PHE A 118 14.78 -8.82 1.79
N GLN A 119 15.29 -7.67 1.33
CA GLN A 119 15.79 -7.50 -0.04
C GLN A 119 16.91 -8.49 -0.38
N LEU A 120 17.82 -8.72 0.54
CA LEU A 120 19.00 -9.58 0.33
C LEU A 120 18.67 -11.09 0.38
N LEU A 121 17.64 -11.49 1.14
CA LEU A 121 17.31 -12.90 1.41
C LEU A 121 16.08 -13.42 0.68
N GLN A 122 15.19 -12.54 0.18
CA GLN A 122 13.97 -12.96 -0.54
C GLN A 122 14.23 -13.84 -1.79
N PRO A 123 15.39 -13.81 -2.48
CA PRO A 123 15.66 -14.75 -3.56
C PRO A 123 15.80 -16.19 -3.11
N ASP A 124 16.18 -16.43 -1.83
CA ASP A 124 16.47 -17.77 -1.30
C ASP A 124 15.38 -18.28 -0.33
N PHE A 125 14.56 -17.36 0.27
CA PHE A 125 13.62 -17.69 1.34
C PHE A 125 12.26 -17.05 1.12
N LYS A 126 11.21 -17.78 1.51
CA LYS A 126 9.85 -17.23 1.68
C LYS A 126 9.76 -16.58 3.06
N ILE A 127 9.79 -15.25 3.10
CA ILE A 127 10.00 -14.48 4.33
C ILE A 127 8.71 -13.82 4.81
N VAL A 128 8.35 -14.03 6.07
CA VAL A 128 7.43 -13.15 6.80
C VAL A 128 8.22 -12.12 7.58
N ARG A 129 7.78 -10.87 7.59
CA ARG A 129 8.44 -9.81 8.36
C ARG A 129 7.44 -8.84 8.99
N SER A 130 7.88 -8.13 10.04
CA SER A 130 7.07 -7.07 10.65
C SER A 130 6.61 -6.05 9.61
N PRO A 131 5.30 -5.81 9.44
CA PRO A 131 4.79 -4.77 8.56
C PRO A 131 5.24 -3.39 9.06
N LYS A 132 5.73 -2.53 8.18
CA LYS A 132 6.18 -1.17 8.55
C LYS A 132 7.11 -1.22 9.79
N SER A 133 6.75 -0.51 10.87
CA SER A 133 7.49 -0.48 12.14
C SER A 133 6.68 -1.11 13.28
N PHE A 134 6.03 -2.26 13.04
CA PHE A 134 5.27 -3.00 14.06
C PHE A 134 6.23 -3.68 15.05
N ASN A 135 6.82 -2.88 15.95
CA ASN A 135 7.87 -3.31 16.88
C ASN A 135 7.47 -3.14 18.36
N SER A 136 6.24 -2.70 18.65
CA SER A 136 5.73 -2.45 20.01
C SER A 136 5.13 -3.71 20.66
N GLN A 137 4.70 -3.58 21.93
CA GLN A 137 4.01 -4.63 22.69
C GLN A 137 2.72 -5.15 22.01
N LEU A 138 2.15 -4.38 21.08
CA LEU A 138 0.97 -4.73 20.28
C LEU A 138 1.35 -5.15 18.85
N GLY A 139 2.29 -4.43 18.23
CA GLY A 139 2.67 -4.68 16.84
C GLY A 139 3.41 -6.00 16.63
N VAL A 140 4.26 -6.39 17.59
CA VAL A 140 5.00 -7.66 17.49
C VAL A 140 4.09 -8.88 17.51
N PRO A 141 3.14 -9.04 18.44
CA PRO A 141 2.20 -10.15 18.41
C PRO A 141 1.40 -10.25 17.10
N LEU A 142 0.96 -9.12 16.55
CA LEU A 142 0.26 -9.10 15.27
C LEU A 142 1.17 -9.54 14.12
N SER A 143 2.45 -9.11 14.12
CA SER A 143 3.42 -9.53 13.11
C SER A 143 3.73 -11.02 13.18
N VAL A 144 3.86 -11.57 14.38
CA VAL A 144 4.14 -13.00 14.62
C VAL A 144 2.94 -13.86 14.21
N TRP A 145 1.71 -13.37 14.37
CA TRP A 145 0.50 -14.07 13.95
C TRP A 145 0.42 -14.31 12.43
N GLU A 146 1.14 -13.50 11.63
CA GLU A 146 1.22 -13.67 10.17
C GLU A 146 2.10 -14.84 9.72
N LEU A 147 2.77 -15.55 10.64
CA LEU A 147 3.48 -16.79 10.34
C LEU A 147 2.53 -17.83 9.76
N LYS A 148 2.93 -18.46 8.66
CA LYS A 148 2.19 -19.54 7.98
C LYS A 148 3.16 -20.68 7.66
N SER A 149 2.63 -21.87 7.37
CA SER A 149 3.42 -23.08 7.10
C SER A 149 4.31 -22.99 5.85
N HIS A 150 4.03 -22.08 4.94
CA HIS A 150 4.84 -21.88 3.73
C HIS A 150 6.03 -20.93 3.90
N HIS A 151 6.19 -20.30 5.07
CA HIS A 151 7.35 -19.44 5.34
C HIS A 151 8.57 -20.27 5.77
N ASP A 152 9.73 -19.89 5.24
CA ASP A 152 11.03 -20.53 5.53
C ASP A 152 11.87 -19.71 6.50
N LEU A 153 11.59 -18.42 6.62
CA LEU A 153 12.32 -17.46 7.44
C LEU A 153 11.37 -16.39 7.97
N ALA A 154 11.64 -15.91 9.19
CA ALA A 154 10.92 -14.77 9.75
C ALA A 154 11.88 -13.67 10.22
N ILE A 155 11.47 -12.38 10.05
CA ILE A 155 12.25 -11.21 10.47
C ILE A 155 11.36 -10.28 11.28
N PHE A 156 11.57 -10.19 12.59
CA PHE A 156 10.74 -9.36 13.47
C PHE A 156 11.56 -8.29 14.18
N GLU A 157 11.00 -7.06 14.20
CA GLU A 157 11.56 -5.96 14.96
C GLU A 157 11.00 -5.94 16.38
N ALA A 158 11.85 -5.68 17.40
CA ALA A 158 11.46 -5.46 18.79
C ALA A 158 11.91 -4.08 19.27
N GLY A 159 10.95 -3.25 19.68
CA GLY A 159 11.15 -1.93 20.28
C GLY A 159 10.62 -1.89 21.70
N ILE A 160 11.34 -1.23 22.59
CA ILE A 160 10.97 -1.06 24.00
C ILE A 160 11.09 0.38 24.44
N SER A 161 10.26 0.78 25.38
CA SER A 161 10.24 2.09 26.04
C SER A 161 10.49 2.01 27.55
N GLN A 162 10.33 0.83 28.16
CA GLN A 162 10.48 0.61 29.61
C GLN A 162 11.15 -0.74 29.92
N PRO A 163 11.79 -0.90 31.09
CA PRO A 163 12.29 -2.18 31.57
C PRO A 163 11.18 -3.26 31.66
N GLY A 164 11.56 -4.51 31.39
CA GLY A 164 10.66 -5.67 31.40
C GLY A 164 9.82 -5.84 30.14
N GLU A 165 9.80 -4.88 29.23
CA GLU A 165 9.09 -5.00 27.96
C GLU A 165 9.75 -6.01 27.01
N MET A 166 11.08 -6.08 26.99
CA MET A 166 11.80 -6.97 26.08
C MET A 166 11.62 -8.44 26.41
N GLU A 167 11.52 -8.79 27.69
CA GLU A 167 11.24 -10.18 28.09
C GLU A 167 9.88 -10.67 27.58
N ARG A 168 8.89 -9.77 27.55
CA ARG A 168 7.57 -10.08 26.97
C ARG A 168 7.66 -10.29 25.47
N LEU A 169 8.41 -9.44 24.75
CA LEU A 169 8.59 -9.55 23.30
C LEU A 169 9.45 -10.77 22.94
N GLU A 170 10.45 -11.10 23.72
CA GLU A 170 11.28 -12.30 23.54
C GLU A 170 10.42 -13.57 23.56
N LYS A 171 9.52 -13.71 24.55
CA LYS A 171 8.59 -14.84 24.65
C LYS A 171 7.63 -14.94 23.46
N VAL A 172 7.33 -13.84 22.80
CA VAL A 172 6.47 -13.81 21.62
C VAL A 172 7.25 -14.16 20.34
N ILE A 173 8.41 -13.55 20.15
CA ILE A 173 9.23 -13.71 18.93
C ILE A 173 9.97 -15.05 18.95
N GLN A 174 10.52 -15.43 20.12
CA GLN A 174 11.38 -16.60 20.29
C GLN A 174 12.44 -16.65 19.17
N PRO A 175 13.33 -15.64 19.08
CA PRO A 175 14.26 -15.54 17.98
C PRO A 175 15.33 -16.64 18.08
N THR A 176 15.69 -17.22 16.95
CA THR A 176 16.81 -18.15 16.83
C THR A 176 18.11 -17.41 16.47
N ILE A 177 17.99 -16.25 15.84
CA ILE A 177 19.12 -15.38 15.46
C ILE A 177 18.81 -13.97 15.94
N GLY A 178 19.78 -13.29 16.54
CA GLY A 178 19.65 -11.96 17.11
C GLY A 178 20.50 -10.92 16.38
N ILE A 179 19.94 -9.73 16.11
CA ILE A 179 20.69 -8.58 15.61
C ILE A 179 20.46 -7.38 16.52
N LEU A 180 21.55 -6.85 17.07
CA LEU A 180 21.57 -5.56 17.76
C LEU A 180 22.11 -4.51 16.80
N THR A 181 21.28 -3.51 16.43
CA THR A 181 21.71 -2.42 15.53
C THR A 181 22.62 -1.46 16.30
N ASN A 182 22.08 -0.40 16.86
CA ASN A 182 22.86 0.52 17.69
C ASN A 182 22.11 0.84 19.00
N ILE A 183 22.83 1.37 19.98
CA ILE A 183 22.28 1.90 21.22
C ILE A 183 22.48 3.41 21.22
N GLY A 184 21.39 4.16 21.26
CA GLY A 184 21.37 5.63 21.27
C GLY A 184 20.25 6.17 22.15
N ASP A 185 20.04 7.48 22.18
CA ASP A 185 19.17 8.17 23.14
C ASP A 185 17.65 7.98 22.94
N ALA A 186 17.19 7.37 21.83
CA ALA A 186 15.77 7.13 21.60
C ALA A 186 15.09 6.38 22.76
N HIS A 187 13.98 6.92 23.32
CA HIS A 187 13.28 6.38 24.50
C HIS A 187 14.13 6.27 25.78
N ARG A 188 15.07 7.18 25.99
CA ARG A 188 15.97 7.19 27.17
C ARG A 188 15.21 7.37 28.48
N GLU A 189 14.12 8.11 28.45
CA GLU A 189 13.27 8.46 29.62
C GLU A 189 12.73 7.26 30.41
N GLY A 190 12.57 6.12 29.76
CA GLY A 190 12.12 4.89 30.40
C GLY A 190 13.22 4.11 31.13
N PHE A 191 14.49 4.56 31.08
CA PHE A 191 15.64 3.82 31.60
C PHE A 191 16.51 4.71 32.48
N LEU A 192 17.08 4.14 33.55
CA LEU A 192 17.94 4.85 34.50
C LEU A 192 19.31 5.19 33.88
N SER A 193 19.83 4.33 33.00
CA SER A 193 21.09 4.53 32.32
C SER A 193 21.11 3.88 30.92
N MET A 194 22.12 4.20 30.10
CA MET A 194 22.34 3.59 28.79
C MET A 194 22.70 2.11 28.91
N GLU A 195 23.45 1.74 29.95
CA GLU A 195 23.82 0.35 30.26
C GLU A 195 22.58 -0.48 30.58
N GLN A 196 21.68 0.05 31.41
CA GLN A 196 20.39 -0.62 31.70
C GLN A 196 19.58 -0.82 30.41
N LYS A 197 19.50 0.20 29.56
CA LYS A 197 18.80 0.13 28.28
C LYS A 197 19.40 -0.93 27.35
N GLU A 198 20.71 -1.00 27.27
CA GLU A 198 21.40 -2.04 26.49
C GLU A 198 21.13 -3.42 27.05
N GLN A 199 21.24 -3.60 28.37
CA GLN A 199 20.94 -4.88 29.03
C GLN A 199 19.50 -5.32 28.76
N GLU A 200 18.52 -4.38 28.86
CA GLU A 200 17.13 -4.68 28.55
C GLU A 200 16.95 -5.11 27.09
N LYS A 201 17.58 -4.43 26.14
CA LYS A 201 17.49 -4.82 24.71
C LYS A 201 18.14 -6.17 24.43
N ARG A 202 19.24 -6.49 25.09
CA ARG A 202 19.94 -7.78 24.94
C ARG A 202 19.13 -8.98 25.45
N LYS A 203 18.09 -8.77 26.28
CA LYS A 203 17.17 -9.84 26.72
C LYS A 203 16.42 -10.49 25.55
N LEU A 204 16.26 -9.80 24.42
CA LEU A 204 15.71 -10.40 23.20
C LEU A 204 16.50 -11.61 22.73
N PHE A 205 17.78 -11.70 23.09
CA PHE A 205 18.72 -12.70 22.59
C PHE A 205 19.06 -13.79 23.61
N SER A 206 18.22 -13.96 24.65
CA SER A 206 18.48 -14.92 25.73
C SER A 206 18.69 -16.36 25.23
N HIS A 207 18.07 -16.71 24.12
CA HIS A 207 18.11 -18.03 23.49
C HIS A 207 18.54 -17.99 22.02
N ALA A 208 18.99 -16.84 21.52
CA ALA A 208 19.34 -16.63 20.13
C ALA A 208 20.85 -16.68 19.89
N THR A 209 21.25 -17.21 18.74
CA THR A 209 22.62 -17.12 18.24
C THR A 209 22.85 -15.73 17.65
N MET A 210 23.92 -15.04 18.08
CA MET A 210 24.31 -13.76 17.45
C MET A 210 25.32 -14.04 16.34
N PRO A 211 25.21 -13.33 15.20
CA PRO A 211 26.25 -13.37 14.19
C PRO A 211 27.58 -12.92 14.77
N PRO A 212 28.70 -13.60 14.43
CA PRO A 212 30.00 -13.15 14.86
C PRO A 212 30.32 -11.78 14.24
N PRO A 213 30.84 -10.81 15.03
CA PRO A 213 31.08 -9.46 14.58
C PRO A 213 32.17 -9.41 13.51
N LEU A 214 32.00 -8.55 12.53
CA LEU A 214 33.04 -8.18 11.59
C LEU A 214 33.84 -6.99 12.11
N THR A 215 35.18 -7.07 11.94
CA THR A 215 36.07 -5.95 12.19
C THR A 215 36.22 -5.12 10.94
N LEU A 216 35.76 -3.87 10.98
CA LEU A 216 35.93 -2.90 9.90
C LEU A 216 37.41 -2.57 9.73
N LEU A 217 37.97 -2.83 8.56
CA LEU A 217 39.37 -2.54 8.23
C LEU A 217 39.54 -1.20 7.55
N ALA A 218 38.68 -0.92 6.55
CA ALA A 218 38.71 0.33 5.80
C ALA A 218 37.34 0.59 5.15
N VAL A 219 37.07 1.88 4.93
CA VAL A 219 35.97 2.35 4.08
C VAL A 219 36.56 3.30 3.07
N ASP A 220 36.36 3.01 1.79
CA ASP A 220 36.67 3.91 0.69
C ASP A 220 35.35 4.44 0.13
N THR A 221 35.16 5.75 0.15
CA THR A 221 33.92 6.41 -0.25
C THR A 221 34.15 7.23 -1.54
N ALA A 222 33.40 6.91 -2.57
CA ALA A 222 33.38 7.64 -3.81
C ALA A 222 31.97 8.24 -4.08
N ALA A 223 31.79 8.90 -5.20
CA ALA A 223 30.53 9.57 -5.54
C ALA A 223 29.33 8.60 -5.54
N GLY A 224 28.60 8.58 -4.44
CA GLY A 224 27.35 7.82 -4.27
C GLY A 224 27.48 6.37 -3.80
N TYR A 225 28.67 5.86 -3.54
CA TYR A 225 28.86 4.50 -3.01
C TYR A 225 30.03 4.40 -2.04
N SER A 226 30.05 3.33 -1.24
CA SER A 226 31.20 2.98 -0.37
C SER A 226 31.64 1.55 -0.60
N ILE A 227 32.94 1.33 -0.61
CA ILE A 227 33.56 0.00 -0.56
C ILE A 227 34.00 -0.25 0.90
N ILE A 228 33.38 -1.26 1.51
CA ILE A 228 33.64 -1.64 2.91
C ILE A 228 34.55 -2.85 2.92
N LYS A 229 35.71 -2.77 3.57
CA LYS A 229 36.61 -3.89 3.83
C LYS A 229 36.53 -4.30 5.28
N ALA A 230 36.34 -5.57 5.53
CA ALA A 230 36.22 -6.13 6.87
C ALA A 230 36.80 -7.53 6.92
N ASN A 231 37.10 -8.00 8.13
CA ASN A 231 37.41 -9.41 8.42
C ASN A 231 36.69 -9.87 9.70
N GLY A 232 36.64 -11.16 9.92
CA GLY A 232 36.01 -11.77 11.10
C GLY A 232 36.05 -13.26 11.04
N ALA A 233 35.46 -13.94 12.03
CA ALA A 233 35.52 -15.40 12.15
C ALA A 233 35.04 -16.16 10.90
N LEU A 234 34.08 -15.60 10.19
CA LEU A 234 33.51 -16.16 8.93
C LEU A 234 34.12 -15.52 7.68
N LEU A 235 34.98 -14.53 7.80
CA LEU A 235 35.56 -13.76 6.71
C LEU A 235 37.05 -13.42 7.02
N PRO A 236 37.95 -14.40 7.07
CA PRO A 236 39.33 -14.20 7.54
C PRO A 236 40.21 -13.47 6.52
N THR A 237 39.82 -13.36 5.27
CA THR A 237 40.68 -12.89 4.17
C THR A 237 40.59 -11.39 3.85
N GLY A 238 39.76 -10.61 4.61
CA GLY A 238 39.61 -9.19 4.39
C GLY A 238 38.86 -8.86 3.08
N ASP A 239 37.83 -9.61 2.77
CA ASP A 239 36.95 -9.39 1.62
C ASP A 239 36.25 -8.04 1.70
N SER A 240 35.68 -7.61 0.58
CA SER A 240 35.01 -6.32 0.48
C SER A 240 33.60 -6.44 -0.10
N ILE A 241 32.74 -5.52 0.30
CA ILE A 241 31.43 -5.28 -0.31
C ILE A 241 31.33 -3.84 -0.78
N GLU A 242 30.55 -3.62 -1.82
CA GLU A 242 30.18 -2.29 -2.31
C GLU A 242 28.71 -2.03 -1.97
N ILE A 243 28.41 -0.84 -1.46
CA ILE A 243 27.03 -0.42 -1.16
C ILE A 243 26.75 0.97 -1.76
N PRO A 244 25.52 1.23 -2.22
CA PRO A 244 25.14 2.52 -2.82
C PRO A 244 24.82 3.59 -1.76
N PHE A 245 25.59 3.66 -0.67
CA PHE A 245 25.42 4.61 0.42
C PHE A 245 26.80 5.05 0.94
N THR A 246 26.89 6.30 1.42
CA THR A 246 28.16 6.88 1.88
C THR A 246 28.14 7.33 3.33
N ASP A 247 26.98 7.30 3.99
CA ASP A 247 26.83 7.71 5.38
C ASP A 247 27.21 6.61 6.37
N ALA A 248 27.71 6.99 7.53
CA ALA A 248 28.20 6.09 8.55
C ALA A 248 27.10 5.15 9.10
N ALA A 249 25.84 5.61 9.18
CA ALA A 249 24.73 4.81 9.68
C ALA A 249 24.37 3.68 8.70
N SER A 250 24.32 3.98 7.40
CA SER A 250 24.11 2.99 6.34
C SER A 250 25.26 1.96 6.28
N ILE A 251 26.51 2.41 6.42
CA ILE A 251 27.67 1.52 6.49
C ILE A 251 27.56 0.56 7.67
N GLN A 252 27.21 1.04 8.86
CA GLN A 252 27.01 0.19 10.05
C GLN A 252 25.86 -0.81 9.86
N ASN A 253 24.74 -0.38 9.30
CA ASN A 253 23.60 -1.26 9.02
C ASN A 253 23.97 -2.34 7.98
N ALA A 254 24.73 -1.98 6.94
CA ALA A 254 25.22 -2.93 5.93
C ALA A 254 26.14 -4.00 6.52
N ILE A 255 27.02 -3.63 7.46
CA ILE A 255 27.86 -4.58 8.20
C ILE A 255 26.98 -5.58 8.94
N ARG A 256 25.91 -5.15 9.63
CA ARG A 256 24.98 -6.06 10.33
C ARG A 256 24.28 -7.02 9.38
N CYS A 257 23.91 -6.54 8.20
CA CYS A 257 23.35 -7.42 7.16
C CYS A 257 24.41 -8.43 6.68
N TRP A 258 25.61 -7.98 6.40
CA TRP A 258 26.72 -8.84 5.96
C TRP A 258 27.06 -9.94 6.98
N GLU A 259 27.18 -9.60 8.27
CA GLU A 259 27.37 -10.56 9.38
C GLU A 259 26.31 -11.68 9.35
N LEU A 260 25.05 -11.31 9.16
CA LEU A 260 23.96 -12.29 9.11
C LEU A 260 24.02 -13.17 7.86
N LEU A 261 24.27 -12.60 6.68
CA LEU A 261 24.35 -13.40 5.45
C LEU A 261 25.46 -14.43 5.51
N LEU A 262 26.60 -14.08 6.10
CA LEU A 262 27.71 -15.04 6.35
C LEU A 262 27.28 -16.14 7.32
N LEU A 263 26.56 -15.80 8.40
CA LEU A 263 26.03 -16.79 9.34
C LEU A 263 25.08 -17.78 8.66
N LEU A 264 24.26 -17.28 7.73
CA LEU A 264 23.33 -18.08 6.91
C LEU A 264 24.05 -18.82 5.76
N LYS A 265 25.38 -18.73 5.68
CA LYS A 265 26.23 -19.40 4.67
C LYS A 265 25.94 -18.98 3.23
N ILE A 266 25.46 -17.77 3.02
CA ILE A 266 25.33 -17.21 1.65
C ILE A 266 26.74 -16.99 1.09
N PRO A 267 27.04 -17.40 -0.15
CA PRO A 267 28.38 -17.22 -0.75
C PRO A 267 28.78 -15.74 -0.83
N GLN A 268 30.03 -15.44 -0.52
CA GLN A 268 30.52 -14.05 -0.49
C GLN A 268 30.35 -13.32 -1.83
N SER A 269 30.50 -14.00 -2.96
CA SER A 269 30.24 -13.42 -4.28
C SER A 269 28.78 -12.97 -4.46
N THR A 270 27.84 -13.79 -3.99
CA THR A 270 26.39 -13.48 -4.00
C THR A 270 26.08 -12.32 -3.03
N ILE A 271 26.72 -12.29 -1.87
CA ILE A 271 26.58 -11.19 -0.92
C ILE A 271 27.04 -9.87 -1.57
N ALA A 272 28.24 -9.87 -2.16
CA ALA A 272 28.81 -8.68 -2.80
C ALA A 272 27.94 -8.17 -3.97
N GLU A 273 27.38 -9.07 -4.77
CA GLU A 273 26.44 -8.73 -5.84
C GLU A 273 25.15 -8.08 -5.31
N ARG A 274 24.51 -8.72 -4.33
CA ARG A 274 23.23 -8.25 -3.76
C ARG A 274 23.39 -6.94 -2.99
N MET A 275 24.49 -6.75 -2.27
CA MET A 275 24.76 -5.53 -1.52
C MET A 275 24.89 -4.29 -2.40
N ARG A 276 25.40 -4.44 -3.62
CA ARG A 276 25.45 -3.39 -4.64
C ARG A 276 24.05 -2.90 -5.07
N GLY A 277 23.06 -3.80 -5.05
CA GLY A 277 21.68 -3.54 -5.42
C GLY A 277 20.80 -3.00 -4.29
N LEU A 278 21.33 -2.71 -3.11
CA LEU A 278 20.56 -2.19 -1.99
C LEU A 278 19.91 -0.84 -2.34
N THR A 279 18.65 -0.68 -1.94
CA THR A 279 17.90 0.56 -2.15
C THR A 279 17.66 1.28 -0.83
N SER A 280 17.48 2.60 -0.90
CA SER A 280 17.07 3.38 0.28
C SER A 280 15.69 2.94 0.76
N VAL A 281 15.52 2.90 2.08
CA VAL A 281 14.21 2.64 2.69
C VAL A 281 13.47 3.98 2.79
N ASP A 282 12.28 4.05 2.21
CA ASP A 282 11.48 5.28 2.21
C ASP A 282 11.27 5.86 3.62
N MET A 283 11.23 7.19 3.70
CA MET A 283 11.08 7.97 4.95
C MET A 283 12.24 7.81 5.98
N ARG A 284 13.42 7.32 5.56
CA ARG A 284 14.61 7.13 6.40
C ARG A 284 15.85 7.62 5.68
N LEU A 285 16.25 8.90 5.89
CA LEU A 285 17.42 9.54 5.28
C LEU A 285 17.53 9.35 3.76
N SER A 286 16.40 9.30 3.06
CA SER A 286 16.39 9.17 1.61
C SER A 286 16.67 10.51 0.94
N LEU A 287 17.64 10.52 0.01
CA LEU A 287 17.95 11.72 -0.79
C LEU A 287 17.07 11.71 -2.04
N LYS A 288 16.31 12.79 -2.26
CA LYS A 288 15.40 12.97 -3.39
C LYS A 288 15.68 14.30 -4.08
N ARG A 289 15.31 14.40 -5.37
CA ARG A 289 15.32 15.70 -6.06
C ARG A 289 14.10 16.51 -5.65
N GLY A 290 14.31 17.78 -5.36
CA GLY A 290 13.26 18.73 -5.03
C GLY A 290 13.03 19.77 -6.13
N VAL A 291 11.92 20.53 -6.00
CA VAL A 291 11.58 21.64 -6.92
C VAL A 291 12.72 22.64 -7.05
N HIS A 292 12.83 23.32 -8.19
CA HIS A 292 13.78 24.40 -8.47
C HIS A 292 15.24 24.06 -8.10
N HIS A 293 15.71 22.86 -8.50
CA HIS A 293 17.07 22.35 -8.23
C HIS A 293 17.39 22.13 -6.74
N CYS A 294 16.38 22.01 -5.88
CA CYS A 294 16.57 21.60 -4.50
C CYS A 294 16.93 20.12 -4.39
N GLN A 295 17.55 19.75 -3.29
CA GLN A 295 17.73 18.37 -2.86
C GLN A 295 16.95 18.17 -1.56
N LEU A 296 16.21 17.06 -1.43
CA LEU A 296 15.44 16.76 -0.23
C LEU A 296 16.06 15.58 0.49
N ILE A 297 16.31 15.74 1.78
CA ILE A 297 16.62 14.63 2.69
C ILE A 297 15.34 14.31 3.45
N ASN A 298 14.72 13.20 3.08
CA ASN A 298 13.50 12.74 3.73
C ASN A 298 13.83 11.83 4.92
N ASP A 299 13.62 12.34 6.13
CA ASP A 299 13.67 11.61 7.40
C ASP A 299 12.42 11.91 8.26
N SER A 300 11.26 11.92 7.63
CA SER A 300 9.97 12.34 8.19
C SER A 300 9.37 11.38 9.23
N TYR A 301 10.06 10.32 9.61
CA TYR A 301 9.50 9.24 10.42
C TYR A 301 10.11 9.08 11.81
N SER A 302 11.17 9.81 12.15
CA SER A 302 11.87 9.71 13.43
C SER A 302 12.10 11.10 14.02
N ALA A 303 11.78 11.26 15.31
CA ALA A 303 11.96 12.51 16.05
C ALA A 303 12.62 12.25 17.40
N ASP A 304 13.93 11.97 17.39
CA ASP A 304 14.79 11.86 18.58
C ASP A 304 16.13 12.58 18.33
N LEU A 305 16.84 12.94 19.40
CA LEU A 305 18.08 13.71 19.29
C LEU A 305 19.17 12.98 18.51
N SER A 306 19.36 11.70 18.75
CA SER A 306 20.41 10.91 18.07
C SER A 306 20.14 10.82 16.57
N SER A 307 18.87 10.62 16.17
CA SER A 307 18.51 10.59 14.76
C SER A 307 18.58 11.99 14.12
N LEU A 308 18.36 13.07 14.88
CA LEU A 308 18.56 14.44 14.41
C LEU A 308 20.04 14.71 14.14
N GLU A 309 20.91 14.31 15.05
CA GLU A 309 22.36 14.46 14.89
C GLU A 309 22.88 13.76 13.62
N ILE A 310 22.42 12.51 13.38
CA ILE A 310 22.72 11.75 12.17
C ILE A 310 22.21 12.48 10.93
N ALA A 311 20.96 12.96 10.95
CA ALA A 311 20.36 13.66 9.83
C ALA A 311 21.05 15.00 9.51
N LEU A 312 21.46 15.74 10.52
CA LEU A 312 22.21 16.99 10.37
C LEU A 312 23.64 16.74 9.84
N SER A 313 24.29 15.67 10.30
CA SER A 313 25.58 15.24 9.75
C SER A 313 25.44 14.88 8.27
N PHE A 314 24.41 14.14 7.90
CA PHE A 314 24.11 13.80 6.50
C PHE A 314 23.80 15.05 5.66
N LEU A 315 22.98 15.98 6.19
CA LEU A 315 22.74 17.28 5.56
C LEU A 315 24.03 18.03 5.28
N LYS A 316 24.95 18.09 6.26
CA LYS A 316 26.25 18.76 6.13
C LYS A 316 27.12 18.10 5.06
N GLN A 317 27.13 16.78 5.01
CA GLN A 317 27.91 15.99 4.05
C GLN A 317 27.41 16.15 2.60
N GLN A 318 26.07 16.11 2.40
CA GLN A 318 25.45 16.16 1.07
C GLN A 318 25.36 17.59 0.50
N ALA A 319 25.44 18.63 1.34
CA ALA A 319 25.12 19.98 0.93
C ALA A 319 26.09 20.59 -0.11
N GLY A 320 27.37 20.19 -0.13
CA GLY A 320 28.36 20.86 -0.98
C GLY A 320 28.29 22.37 -0.84
N SER A 321 28.02 23.08 -1.95
CA SER A 321 27.85 24.55 -2.01
C SER A 321 26.40 25.01 -1.83
N LEU A 322 25.42 24.10 -1.73
CA LEU A 322 24.01 24.43 -1.60
C LEU A 322 23.70 25.09 -0.25
N LYS A 323 22.74 25.99 -0.22
CA LYS A 323 22.15 26.51 1.02
C LYS A 323 21.47 25.37 1.79
N ARG A 324 21.55 25.41 3.12
CA ARG A 324 20.98 24.35 3.99
C ARG A 324 19.73 24.87 4.65
N THR A 325 18.64 24.13 4.47
CA THR A 325 17.35 24.38 5.13
C THR A 325 16.97 23.16 5.94
N ALA A 326 16.43 23.37 7.15
CA ALA A 326 15.83 22.31 7.96
C ALA A 326 14.35 22.62 8.18
N ILE A 327 13.50 21.63 7.91
CA ILE A 327 12.06 21.62 8.24
C ILE A 327 11.86 20.58 9.33
N LEU A 328 11.54 21.04 10.54
CA LEU A 328 11.46 20.18 11.72
C LEU A 328 10.09 20.30 12.39
N SER A 329 9.48 19.14 12.76
CA SER A 329 8.28 19.16 13.60
C SER A 329 8.62 19.07 15.09
N ASP A 330 7.59 19.23 15.95
CA ASP A 330 7.75 18.95 17.37
C ASP A 330 8.29 17.54 17.63
N PHE A 331 9.14 17.42 18.64
CA PHE A 331 9.65 16.16 19.13
C PHE A 331 8.76 15.68 20.28
N MET A 332 8.24 14.46 20.14
CA MET A 332 7.28 13.88 21.07
C MET A 332 7.94 12.86 22.00
N GLN A 333 7.39 12.69 23.21
CA GLN A 333 7.81 11.67 24.18
C GLN A 333 9.29 11.75 24.60
N THR A 334 9.76 12.95 24.90
CA THR A 334 11.15 13.16 25.30
C THR A 334 11.42 12.92 26.78
N GLY A 335 10.37 13.02 27.65
CA GLY A 335 10.47 12.88 29.10
C GLY A 335 11.44 13.81 29.81
N GLN A 336 12.06 14.70 29.04
CA GLN A 336 13.01 15.69 29.54
C GLN A 336 12.33 17.05 29.78
N ASN A 337 12.96 17.89 30.58
CA ASN A 337 12.51 19.27 30.69
C ASN A 337 12.48 19.92 29.30
N PRO A 338 11.35 20.42 28.81
CA PRO A 338 11.27 20.96 27.45
C PRO A 338 12.31 22.02 27.12
N ARG A 339 12.63 22.89 28.07
CA ARG A 339 13.66 23.95 27.88
C ARG A 339 15.03 23.37 27.63
N GLU A 340 15.46 22.38 28.42
CA GLU A 340 16.77 21.75 28.27
C GLU A 340 16.81 20.91 26.97
N PHE A 341 15.73 20.23 26.65
CA PHE A 341 15.64 19.41 25.45
C PHE A 341 15.76 20.27 24.18
N TYR A 342 14.96 21.33 24.07
CA TYR A 342 15.03 22.22 22.89
C TYR A 342 16.32 23.05 22.84
N ALA A 343 16.95 23.37 23.99
CA ALA A 343 18.28 23.96 24.01
C ALA A 343 19.34 23.02 23.40
N ARG A 344 19.23 21.68 23.63
CA ARG A 344 20.10 20.69 22.98
C ARG A 344 19.84 20.62 21.47
N ILE A 345 18.59 20.68 21.02
CA ILE A 345 18.26 20.76 19.59
C ILE A 345 18.88 22.00 18.97
N GLN A 346 18.77 23.14 19.64
CA GLN A 346 19.38 24.39 19.20
C GLN A 346 20.90 24.26 19.05
N ALA A 347 21.58 23.70 20.05
CA ALA A 347 23.01 23.47 20.02
C ALA A 347 23.45 22.55 18.86
N LEU A 348 22.64 21.53 18.50
CA LEU A 348 22.89 20.70 17.34
C LEU A 348 22.71 21.45 16.01
N LEU A 349 21.67 22.27 15.90
CA LEU A 349 21.41 23.09 14.71
C LEU A 349 22.50 24.15 14.49
N GLU A 350 23.03 24.73 15.55
CA GLU A 350 24.13 25.72 15.51
C GLU A 350 25.44 25.11 14.98
N GLN A 351 25.66 23.81 15.09
CA GLN A 351 26.82 23.14 14.52
C GLN A 351 26.76 22.97 13.00
N VAL A 352 25.60 23.26 12.40
CA VAL A 352 25.37 23.19 10.97
C VAL A 352 25.04 24.59 10.45
N PRO A 353 25.78 25.14 9.45
CA PRO A 353 25.51 26.48 8.93
C PRO A 353 24.20 26.46 8.11
N LEU A 354 23.06 26.50 8.81
CA LEU A 354 21.73 26.60 8.19
C LEU A 354 21.51 28.01 7.70
N ALA A 355 20.93 28.13 6.49
CA ALA A 355 20.42 29.40 5.99
C ALA A 355 19.00 29.68 6.48
N ARG A 356 18.19 28.58 6.59
CA ARG A 356 16.76 28.67 6.96
C ARG A 356 16.37 27.53 7.89
N LEU A 357 15.57 27.84 8.91
CA LEU A 357 14.90 26.88 9.78
C LEU A 357 13.38 27.10 9.68
N ILE A 358 12.66 26.03 9.36
CA ILE A 358 11.20 26.01 9.33
C ILE A 358 10.75 25.07 10.43
N THR A 359 9.89 25.55 11.34
CA THR A 359 9.36 24.76 12.44
C THR A 359 7.87 24.50 12.25
N ILE A 360 7.44 23.26 12.50
CA ILE A 360 6.03 22.83 12.40
C ILE A 360 5.61 22.24 13.74
N GLY A 361 4.74 22.96 14.45
CA GLY A 361 4.23 22.57 15.75
C GLY A 361 4.44 23.64 16.84
N PRO A 362 3.58 23.64 17.87
CA PRO A 362 3.58 24.70 18.89
C PRO A 362 4.81 24.66 19.80
N ALA A 363 5.37 23.50 20.10
CA ALA A 363 6.50 23.37 21.01
C ALA A 363 7.80 23.89 20.38
N MET A 364 8.08 23.53 19.11
CA MET A 364 9.17 24.11 18.33
C MET A 364 8.99 25.62 18.14
N GLY A 365 7.79 26.06 17.78
CA GLY A 365 7.46 27.46 17.63
C GLY A 365 7.79 28.27 18.89
N THR A 366 7.38 27.79 20.06
CA THR A 366 7.68 28.45 21.34
C THR A 366 9.17 28.44 21.68
N ALA A 367 9.84 27.32 21.48
CA ALA A 367 11.25 27.15 21.84
C ALA A 367 12.19 28.05 21.02
N PHE A 368 11.89 28.27 19.73
CA PHE A 368 12.74 29.00 18.81
C PHE A 368 12.31 30.46 18.58
N SER A 369 11.18 30.90 19.14
CA SER A 369 10.71 32.30 19.01
C SER A 369 11.67 33.36 19.56
N ALA A 370 12.56 33.00 20.49
CA ALA A 370 13.51 33.90 21.14
C ALA A 370 14.97 33.79 20.62
N THR A 371 15.23 32.89 19.65
CA THR A 371 16.57 32.73 19.10
C THR A 371 16.86 33.87 18.12
N GLY A 372 17.87 34.67 18.44
CA GLY A 372 18.29 35.77 17.57
C GLY A 372 18.69 35.32 16.16
N ASN A 373 19.02 36.26 15.26
CA ASN A 373 19.21 36.13 13.80
C ASN A 373 20.26 35.12 13.31
N LEU A 374 20.29 33.89 13.85
CA LEU A 374 21.23 32.86 13.43
C LEU A 374 20.84 32.22 12.06
N TRP A 375 19.55 32.19 11.75
CA TRP A 375 18.96 31.69 10.49
C TRP A 375 17.66 32.42 10.17
N GLN A 376 17.20 32.37 8.93
CA GLN A 376 15.85 32.78 8.58
C GLN A 376 14.86 31.78 9.22
N LEU A 377 14.05 32.25 10.18
CA LEU A 377 13.09 31.43 10.91
C LEU A 377 11.67 31.60 10.34
N GLU A 378 11.03 30.49 10.01
CA GLU A 378 9.60 30.41 9.66
C GLU A 378 8.90 29.44 10.59
N GLN A 379 7.69 29.77 11.06
CA GLN A 379 6.99 28.98 12.08
C GLN A 379 5.54 28.73 11.65
N TYR A 380 5.13 27.46 11.72
CA TYR A 380 3.78 27.01 11.38
C TYR A 380 3.22 26.17 12.53
N PRO A 381 1.91 26.34 12.90
CA PRO A 381 1.31 25.59 14.00
C PRO A 381 1.15 24.09 13.68
N ASP A 382 0.97 23.75 12.41
CA ASP A 382 0.79 22.39 11.92
C ASP A 382 1.16 22.26 10.43
N THR A 383 1.18 21.05 9.92
CA THR A 383 1.52 20.75 8.53
C THR A 383 0.51 21.33 7.54
N THR A 384 -0.77 21.35 7.88
CA THR A 384 -1.83 21.90 7.02
C THR A 384 -1.62 23.39 6.78
N SER A 385 -1.29 24.12 7.85
CA SER A 385 -0.94 25.57 7.77
C SER A 385 0.30 25.82 6.91
N PHE A 386 1.33 24.95 7.04
CA PHE A 386 2.50 25.02 6.17
C PHE A 386 2.13 24.81 4.71
N LEU A 387 1.39 23.74 4.39
CA LEU A 387 0.98 23.41 3.01
C LEU A 387 0.16 24.53 2.36
N ALA A 388 -0.72 25.19 3.13
CA ALA A 388 -1.57 26.29 2.65
C ALA A 388 -0.79 27.59 2.39
N GLN A 389 0.32 27.84 3.12
CA GLN A 389 1.04 29.12 3.10
C GLN A 389 2.42 29.02 2.44
N ALA A 390 2.96 27.80 2.22
CA ALA A 390 4.28 27.60 1.66
C ALA A 390 4.37 28.14 0.23
N GLN A 391 5.30 29.09 0.03
CA GLN A 391 5.60 29.62 -1.31
C GLN A 391 6.66 28.76 -1.97
N LEU A 392 6.28 27.83 -2.86
CA LEU A 392 7.19 26.91 -3.57
C LEU A 392 8.36 27.65 -4.26
N ARG A 393 8.12 28.86 -4.76
CA ARG A 393 9.15 29.70 -5.42
C ARG A 393 10.28 30.15 -4.46
N SER A 394 10.05 30.11 -3.15
CA SER A 394 11.09 30.45 -2.15
C SER A 394 12.12 29.33 -1.96
N PHE A 395 11.80 28.10 -2.36
CA PHE A 395 12.70 26.95 -2.30
C PHE A 395 13.45 26.84 -3.63
N ARG A 396 14.75 27.18 -3.61
CA ARG A 396 15.59 27.17 -4.82
C ARG A 396 17.06 26.98 -4.47
N ASP A 397 17.74 26.10 -5.22
CA ASP A 397 19.18 25.84 -5.14
C ASP A 397 19.65 25.59 -3.70
N GLU A 398 18.88 24.78 -2.95
CA GLU A 398 19.14 24.46 -1.56
C GLU A 398 18.97 22.96 -1.28
N ILE A 399 19.57 22.50 -0.19
CA ILE A 399 19.33 21.16 0.33
C ILE A 399 18.47 21.27 1.59
N ILE A 400 17.38 20.48 1.63
CA ILE A 400 16.32 20.61 2.63
C ILE A 400 16.22 19.30 3.40
N LEU A 401 16.51 19.33 4.70
CA LEU A 401 16.22 18.22 5.61
C LEU A 401 14.77 18.34 6.09
N ILE A 402 13.97 17.30 5.89
CA ILE A 402 12.60 17.19 6.39
C ILE A 402 12.56 16.08 7.43
N LYS A 403 12.35 16.46 8.72
CA LYS A 403 12.43 15.54 9.84
C LYS A 403 11.41 15.86 10.93
N GLY A 404 10.74 14.83 11.46
CA GLY A 404 9.80 15.05 12.53
C GLY A 404 9.05 13.82 13.02
N ALA A 405 8.15 14.04 13.98
CA ALA A 405 7.33 12.97 14.52
C ALA A 405 6.22 12.57 13.54
N ARG A 406 5.93 11.27 13.49
CA ARG A 406 4.99 10.64 12.54
C ARG A 406 3.60 11.30 12.50
N ASN A 407 3.12 11.77 13.65
CA ASN A 407 1.79 12.39 13.77
C ASN A 407 1.67 13.78 13.10
N PHE A 408 2.78 14.34 12.61
CA PHE A 408 2.76 15.60 11.85
C PHE A 408 2.60 15.40 10.33
N GLY A 409 2.65 14.16 9.82
CA GLY A 409 2.40 13.88 8.41
C GLY A 409 3.35 14.60 7.46
N LEU A 410 4.65 14.73 7.82
CA LEU A 410 5.64 15.48 7.03
C LEU A 410 5.93 14.87 5.66
N GLU A 411 5.48 13.66 5.38
CA GLU A 411 5.47 13.08 4.04
C GLU A 411 4.70 13.93 3.02
N GLN A 412 3.69 14.70 3.46
CA GLN A 412 2.98 15.66 2.61
C GLN A 412 3.89 16.84 2.22
N VAL A 413 4.75 17.28 3.14
CA VAL A 413 5.76 18.31 2.86
C VAL A 413 6.77 17.79 1.84
N VAL A 414 7.22 16.55 1.99
CA VAL A 414 8.10 15.90 1.01
C VAL A 414 7.43 15.84 -0.36
N ALA A 415 6.18 15.38 -0.43
CA ALA A 415 5.43 15.29 -1.68
C ALA A 415 5.22 16.65 -2.37
N LEU A 416 5.07 17.73 -1.58
CA LEU A 416 4.96 19.10 -2.08
C LEU A 416 6.28 19.60 -2.69
N LEU A 417 7.42 19.30 -2.04
CA LEU A 417 8.73 19.81 -2.42
C LEU A 417 9.50 18.88 -3.36
N GLU A 418 9.08 17.62 -3.55
CA GLU A 418 9.75 16.67 -4.44
C GLU A 418 9.64 17.11 -5.91
N GLU A 419 10.77 17.13 -6.63
CA GLU A 419 10.78 17.41 -8.05
C GLU A 419 9.99 16.34 -8.80
N LYS A 420 8.93 16.77 -9.46
CA LYS A 420 8.15 15.91 -10.36
C LYS A 420 8.84 15.97 -11.72
N VAL A 421 9.64 14.99 -12.05
CA VAL A 421 10.38 14.89 -13.33
C VAL A 421 9.42 14.89 -14.53
N HIS A 422 8.20 14.37 -14.35
CA HIS A 422 7.10 14.46 -15.30
C HIS A 422 5.95 15.21 -14.64
N GLU A 423 5.60 16.39 -15.16
CA GLU A 423 4.54 17.26 -14.60
C GLU A 423 3.13 16.72 -14.85
N THR A 424 2.99 15.74 -15.77
CA THR A 424 1.76 15.01 -15.99
C THR A 424 1.64 13.91 -14.95
N ARG A 425 0.50 13.90 -14.22
CA ARG A 425 0.24 12.94 -13.16
C ARG A 425 -1.20 12.47 -13.16
N LEU A 426 -1.39 11.21 -12.80
CA LEU A 426 -2.68 10.62 -12.48
C LEU A 426 -2.81 10.61 -10.95
N GLU A 427 -3.71 11.40 -10.44
CA GLU A 427 -4.03 11.48 -9.01
C GLU A 427 -5.13 10.48 -8.69
N ILE A 428 -4.93 9.67 -7.65
CA ILE A 428 -5.85 8.64 -7.20
C ILE A 428 -6.21 8.89 -5.74
N ASP A 429 -7.47 9.21 -5.48
CA ASP A 429 -8.05 9.37 -4.16
C ASP A 429 -8.47 7.99 -3.61
N LEU A 430 -7.66 7.43 -2.72
CA LEU A 430 -7.91 6.12 -2.12
C LEU A 430 -9.11 6.14 -1.17
N GLN A 431 -9.43 7.29 -0.55
CA GLN A 431 -10.64 7.41 0.28
C GLN A 431 -11.91 7.42 -0.57
N ALA A 432 -11.88 8.07 -1.73
CA ALA A 432 -12.99 8.01 -2.67
C ALA A 432 -13.24 6.57 -3.15
N VAL A 433 -12.19 5.79 -3.41
CA VAL A 433 -12.31 4.35 -3.74
C VAL A 433 -12.99 3.57 -2.61
N VAL A 434 -12.56 3.78 -1.35
CA VAL A 434 -13.17 3.14 -0.17
C VAL A 434 -14.61 3.62 0.05
N HIS A 435 -14.87 4.91 -0.13
CA HIS A 435 -16.22 5.46 -0.06
C HIS A 435 -17.15 4.77 -1.09
N ASN A 436 -16.72 4.69 -2.34
CA ASN A 436 -17.49 4.06 -3.41
C ASN A 436 -17.74 2.57 -3.11
N TYR A 437 -16.72 1.82 -2.65
CA TYR A 437 -16.90 0.45 -2.19
C TYR A 437 -17.98 0.35 -1.11
N ASN A 438 -17.93 1.23 -0.11
CA ASN A 438 -18.90 1.26 0.99
C ASN A 438 -20.32 1.61 0.50
N GLN A 439 -20.46 2.48 -0.50
CA GLN A 439 -21.75 2.78 -1.12
C GLN A 439 -22.39 1.52 -1.73
N TYR A 440 -21.61 0.73 -2.49
CA TYR A 440 -22.09 -0.56 -3.00
C TYR A 440 -22.43 -1.53 -1.85
N LYS A 441 -21.52 -1.69 -0.88
CA LYS A 441 -21.72 -2.63 0.24
C LYS A 441 -22.96 -2.33 1.08
N GLN A 442 -23.29 -1.06 1.28
CA GLN A 442 -24.48 -0.64 2.03
C GLN A 442 -25.80 -0.92 1.30
N GLN A 443 -25.78 -0.97 -0.02
CA GLN A 443 -26.98 -1.22 -0.84
C GLN A 443 -27.27 -2.72 -0.98
N LEU A 444 -26.27 -3.57 -0.81
CA LEU A 444 -26.39 -5.03 -0.92
C LEU A 444 -26.96 -5.64 0.37
N LYS A 445 -27.51 -6.86 0.24
CA LYS A 445 -27.89 -7.68 1.39
C LYS A 445 -26.69 -7.93 2.30
N LYS A 446 -26.94 -8.13 3.58
CA LYS A 446 -25.90 -8.24 4.63
C LYS A 446 -24.83 -9.28 4.33
N ASP A 447 -25.22 -10.41 3.74
CA ASP A 447 -24.34 -11.56 3.53
C ASP A 447 -23.75 -11.59 2.10
N THR A 448 -24.17 -10.66 1.24
CA THR A 448 -23.65 -10.59 -0.13
C THR A 448 -22.20 -10.12 -0.14
N LYS A 449 -21.35 -10.92 -0.75
CA LYS A 449 -19.91 -10.65 -0.92
C LYS A 449 -19.67 -9.62 -2.02
N VAL A 450 -18.51 -8.96 -1.95
CA VAL A 450 -18.07 -8.03 -3.00
C VAL A 450 -16.72 -8.46 -3.52
N MET A 451 -16.63 -8.65 -4.84
CA MET A 451 -15.37 -8.83 -5.55
C MET A 451 -14.96 -7.51 -6.20
N ALA A 452 -13.78 -7.02 -5.90
CA ALA A 452 -13.21 -5.88 -6.60
C ALA A 452 -12.45 -6.33 -7.84
N MET A 453 -12.83 -5.81 -9.00
CA MET A 453 -12.10 -6.04 -10.24
C MET A 453 -10.90 -5.08 -10.31
N VAL A 454 -9.69 -5.63 -10.23
CA VAL A 454 -8.42 -4.87 -10.27
C VAL A 454 -7.54 -5.22 -11.47
N LYS A 455 -8.16 -5.81 -12.50
CA LYS A 455 -7.51 -6.15 -13.77
C LYS A 455 -7.02 -4.91 -14.53
N ALA A 456 -6.13 -5.12 -15.50
CA ALA A 456 -5.51 -4.06 -16.30
C ALA A 456 -4.90 -2.96 -15.44
N PHE A 457 -4.04 -3.35 -14.48
CA PHE A 457 -3.40 -2.43 -13.53
C PHE A 457 -4.43 -1.60 -12.75
N ALA A 458 -5.52 -2.25 -12.27
CA ALA A 458 -6.68 -1.63 -11.64
C ALA A 458 -7.25 -0.47 -12.47
N TYR A 459 -7.58 -0.76 -13.72
CA TYR A 459 -8.04 0.23 -14.72
C TYR A 459 -7.04 1.39 -14.92
N GLY A 460 -5.75 1.09 -14.92
CA GLY A 460 -4.69 2.08 -15.08
C GLY A 460 -4.29 2.82 -13.80
N SER A 461 -4.94 2.57 -12.67
CA SER A 461 -4.74 3.33 -11.43
C SER A 461 -3.63 2.80 -10.52
N GLY A 462 -3.11 1.58 -10.76
CA GLY A 462 -2.17 0.92 -9.87
C GLY A 462 -2.83 -0.16 -9.01
N ALA A 463 -2.58 -1.42 -9.34
CA ALA A 463 -3.30 -2.55 -8.74
C ALA A 463 -2.94 -2.75 -7.25
N THR A 464 -1.68 -2.54 -6.89
CA THR A 464 -1.17 -2.78 -5.54
C THR A 464 -1.80 -1.87 -4.50
N GLU A 465 -1.81 -0.55 -4.73
CA GLU A 465 -2.32 0.44 -3.78
C GLU A 465 -3.83 0.32 -3.61
N ILE A 466 -4.54 0.13 -4.73
CA ILE A 466 -6.00 -0.10 -4.72
C ILE A 466 -6.33 -1.40 -3.97
N ALA A 467 -5.61 -2.49 -4.25
CA ALA A 467 -5.84 -3.77 -3.57
C ALA A 467 -5.54 -3.68 -2.07
N HIS A 468 -4.47 -2.97 -1.67
CA HIS A 468 -4.17 -2.77 -0.26
C HIS A 468 -5.28 -2.03 0.49
N VAL A 469 -5.76 -0.91 -0.06
CA VAL A 469 -6.79 -0.13 0.62
C VAL A 469 -8.13 -0.88 0.65
N LEU A 470 -8.48 -1.64 -0.38
CA LEU A 470 -9.69 -2.46 -0.42
C LEU A 470 -9.58 -3.69 0.48
N GLN A 471 -8.44 -4.38 0.51
CA GLN A 471 -8.18 -5.44 1.47
C GLN A 471 -8.30 -4.90 2.90
N PHE A 472 -7.73 -3.73 3.17
CA PHE A 472 -7.87 -3.04 4.45
C PHE A 472 -9.33 -2.68 4.78
N SER A 473 -10.17 -2.44 3.78
CA SER A 473 -11.59 -2.11 3.94
C SER A 473 -12.51 -3.34 3.98
N GLY A 474 -11.96 -4.57 3.89
CA GLY A 474 -12.70 -5.82 4.03
C GLY A 474 -13.38 -6.29 2.76
N ILE A 475 -12.73 -6.11 1.63
CA ILE A 475 -13.18 -6.73 0.37
C ILE A 475 -13.10 -8.26 0.47
N ASP A 476 -14.09 -8.94 -0.07
CA ASP A 476 -14.17 -10.41 0.03
C ASP A 476 -13.32 -11.13 -1.02
N TYR A 477 -13.18 -10.56 -2.23
CA TYR A 477 -12.46 -11.12 -3.37
C TYR A 477 -11.78 -10.05 -4.20
N PHE A 478 -10.71 -10.42 -4.88
CA PHE A 478 -10.20 -9.69 -6.04
C PHE A 478 -10.40 -10.49 -7.33
N GLY A 479 -10.66 -9.79 -8.44
CA GLY A 479 -10.70 -10.38 -9.77
C GLY A 479 -9.64 -9.73 -10.67
N VAL A 480 -8.79 -10.55 -11.26
CA VAL A 480 -7.76 -10.17 -12.22
C VAL A 480 -8.00 -10.81 -13.58
N ALA A 481 -7.39 -10.28 -14.64
CA ALA A 481 -7.52 -10.86 -15.96
C ALA A 481 -6.63 -12.09 -16.14
N TYR A 482 -5.37 -12.02 -15.77
CA TYR A 482 -4.35 -13.04 -15.99
C TYR A 482 -3.59 -13.36 -14.68
N ALA A 483 -2.94 -14.54 -14.66
CA ALA A 483 -2.20 -15.01 -13.50
C ALA A 483 -1.07 -14.03 -13.07
N ASP A 484 -0.39 -13.39 -14.03
CA ASP A 484 0.70 -12.44 -13.74
C ASP A 484 0.22 -11.25 -12.88
N GLU A 485 -0.98 -10.72 -13.12
CA GLU A 485 -1.58 -9.67 -12.29
C GLU A 485 -1.82 -10.16 -10.85
N GLY A 486 -2.28 -11.41 -10.71
CA GLY A 486 -2.45 -12.06 -9.42
C GLY A 486 -1.12 -12.25 -8.68
N VAL A 487 -0.07 -12.63 -9.40
CA VAL A 487 1.30 -12.76 -8.86
C VAL A 487 1.82 -11.43 -8.32
N GLU A 488 1.61 -10.32 -9.05
CA GLU A 488 1.98 -8.98 -8.58
C GLU A 488 1.28 -8.63 -7.26
N LEU A 489 -0.02 -8.90 -7.15
CA LEU A 489 -0.78 -8.68 -5.94
C LEU A 489 -0.27 -9.55 -4.77
N ARG A 490 0.00 -10.84 -5.01
CA ARG A 490 0.58 -11.73 -3.98
C ARG A 490 1.95 -11.27 -3.51
N LYS A 491 2.84 -10.87 -4.45
CA LYS A 491 4.15 -10.29 -4.10
C LYS A 491 4.03 -8.99 -3.30
N ALA A 492 2.99 -8.21 -3.54
CA ALA A 492 2.67 -7.02 -2.75
C ALA A 492 2.09 -7.34 -1.36
N GLY A 493 1.79 -8.60 -1.03
CA GLY A 493 1.28 -9.02 0.28
C GLY A 493 -0.25 -9.06 0.37
N ILE A 494 -0.95 -9.12 -0.74
CA ILE A 494 -2.40 -9.32 -0.77
C ILE A 494 -2.70 -10.77 -0.43
N THR A 495 -3.52 -11.00 0.60
CA THR A 495 -3.92 -12.32 1.10
C THR A 495 -5.36 -12.69 0.76
N THR A 496 -6.21 -11.70 0.46
CA THR A 496 -7.58 -11.90 -0.01
C THR A 496 -7.60 -12.87 -1.20
N PRO A 497 -8.60 -13.76 -1.33
CA PRO A 497 -8.75 -14.64 -2.48
C PRO A 497 -8.73 -13.88 -3.81
N ILE A 498 -8.04 -14.43 -4.82
CA ILE A 498 -7.88 -13.80 -6.14
C ILE A 498 -8.38 -14.75 -7.22
N LEU A 499 -9.44 -14.36 -7.90
CA LEU A 499 -9.97 -15.03 -9.06
C LEU A 499 -9.24 -14.58 -10.32
N VAL A 500 -8.73 -15.53 -11.12
CA VAL A 500 -8.12 -15.31 -12.43
C VAL A 500 -9.12 -15.62 -13.52
N MET A 501 -9.53 -14.62 -14.31
CA MET A 501 -10.62 -14.77 -15.28
C MET A 501 -10.18 -15.52 -16.55
N ASN A 502 -8.98 -15.25 -17.07
CA ASN A 502 -8.46 -15.86 -18.29
C ASN A 502 -7.38 -16.88 -17.92
N THR A 503 -7.81 -18.08 -17.59
CA THR A 503 -6.92 -19.19 -17.24
C THR A 503 -6.34 -19.82 -18.49
N GLU A 504 -5.03 -20.03 -18.51
CA GLU A 504 -4.30 -20.70 -19.60
C GLU A 504 -3.49 -21.88 -19.03
N PRO A 505 -3.33 -22.99 -19.78
CA PRO A 505 -2.56 -24.14 -19.31
C PRO A 505 -1.11 -23.80 -18.93
N ALA A 506 -0.48 -22.86 -19.61
CA ALA A 506 0.87 -22.39 -19.29
C ALA A 506 0.99 -21.74 -17.89
N ALA A 507 -0.12 -21.29 -17.30
CA ALA A 507 -0.15 -20.65 -15.99
C ALA A 507 -0.45 -21.62 -14.83
N PHE A 508 -0.72 -22.90 -15.06
CA PHE A 508 -1.16 -23.82 -14.01
C PHE A 508 -0.20 -23.91 -12.82
N GLU A 509 1.08 -24.03 -13.07
CA GLU A 509 2.10 -24.04 -12.01
C GLU A 509 2.12 -22.71 -11.23
N THR A 510 1.98 -21.58 -11.92
CA THR A 510 1.89 -20.26 -11.33
C THR A 510 0.67 -20.11 -10.43
N LEU A 511 -0.48 -20.62 -10.87
CA LEU A 511 -1.71 -20.61 -10.06
C LEU A 511 -1.51 -21.33 -8.73
N LEU A 512 -0.89 -22.52 -8.75
CA LEU A 512 -0.57 -23.27 -7.52
C LEU A 512 0.42 -22.51 -6.63
N ASN A 513 1.53 -22.06 -7.19
CA ASN A 513 2.62 -21.43 -6.43
C ASN A 513 2.17 -20.15 -5.71
N TYR A 514 1.23 -19.42 -6.30
CA TYR A 514 0.73 -18.16 -5.75
C TYR A 514 -0.69 -18.26 -5.18
N GLN A 515 -1.27 -19.47 -5.08
CA GLN A 515 -2.61 -19.69 -4.54
C GLN A 515 -3.66 -18.78 -5.21
N LEU A 516 -3.69 -18.82 -6.55
CA LEU A 516 -4.65 -18.08 -7.36
C LEU A 516 -5.76 -19.02 -7.81
N GLU A 517 -6.99 -18.54 -7.83
CA GLU A 517 -8.19 -19.35 -8.11
C GLU A 517 -8.58 -19.23 -9.59
N PRO A 518 -8.40 -20.27 -10.42
CA PRO A 518 -8.65 -20.20 -11.85
C PRO A 518 -10.13 -20.24 -12.21
N THR A 519 -10.48 -19.56 -13.30
CA THR A 519 -11.76 -19.74 -13.98
C THR A 519 -11.67 -20.85 -15.04
N LEU A 520 -12.60 -21.80 -14.99
CA LEU A 520 -12.75 -22.86 -15.97
C LEU A 520 -13.96 -22.54 -16.86
N PHE A 521 -13.72 -22.25 -18.12
CA PHE A 521 -14.72 -21.78 -19.07
C PHE A 521 -14.90 -22.70 -20.29
N SER A 522 -14.22 -23.84 -20.32
CA SER A 522 -14.39 -24.86 -21.36
C SER A 522 -14.10 -26.24 -20.80
N VAL A 523 -14.71 -27.28 -21.41
CA VAL A 523 -14.46 -28.69 -21.05
C VAL A 523 -12.97 -29.05 -21.21
N ALA A 524 -12.34 -28.62 -22.28
CA ALA A 524 -10.92 -28.89 -22.52
C ALA A 524 -10.02 -28.31 -21.44
N LEU A 525 -10.29 -27.08 -20.96
CA LEU A 525 -9.55 -26.45 -19.89
C LEU A 525 -9.78 -27.16 -18.55
N LEU A 526 -11.01 -27.56 -18.28
CA LEU A 526 -11.38 -28.35 -17.09
C LEU A 526 -10.62 -29.67 -17.05
N ASP A 527 -10.65 -30.44 -18.16
CA ASP A 527 -9.95 -31.73 -18.26
C ASP A 527 -8.42 -31.54 -18.12
N ALA A 528 -7.85 -30.52 -18.74
CA ALA A 528 -6.42 -30.23 -18.66
C ALA A 528 -5.98 -29.84 -17.23
N PHE A 529 -6.78 -29.05 -16.53
CA PHE A 529 -6.46 -28.64 -15.16
C PHE A 529 -6.67 -29.78 -14.15
N ASP A 530 -7.72 -30.61 -14.33
CA ASP A 530 -7.94 -31.83 -13.53
C ASP A 530 -6.74 -32.79 -13.67
N GLN A 531 -6.31 -33.08 -14.89
CA GLN A 531 -5.15 -33.93 -15.15
C GLN A 531 -3.87 -33.36 -14.49
N PHE A 532 -3.66 -32.04 -14.58
CA PHE A 532 -2.52 -31.39 -13.95
C PHE A 532 -2.55 -31.54 -12.43
N LEU A 533 -3.68 -31.27 -11.77
CA LEU A 533 -3.83 -31.40 -10.33
C LEU A 533 -3.63 -32.87 -9.87
N GLN A 534 -4.17 -33.86 -10.61
CA GLN A 534 -3.96 -35.26 -10.32
C GLN A 534 -2.47 -35.64 -10.39
N GLN A 535 -1.73 -35.16 -11.38
CA GLN A 535 -0.26 -35.35 -11.49
C GLN A 535 0.50 -34.75 -10.31
N GLN A 536 -0.01 -33.67 -9.74
CA GLN A 536 0.58 -33.02 -8.56
C GLN A 536 0.09 -33.63 -7.23
N GLY A 537 -0.87 -34.60 -7.27
CA GLY A 537 -1.47 -35.18 -6.09
C GLY A 537 -2.35 -34.20 -5.29
N ILE A 538 -2.91 -33.19 -5.93
CA ILE A 538 -3.69 -32.13 -5.29
C ILE A 538 -5.18 -32.42 -5.39
N THR A 539 -5.89 -32.27 -4.28
CA THR A 539 -7.35 -32.39 -4.20
C THR A 539 -7.98 -31.14 -3.63
N ASN A 540 -9.25 -30.91 -3.92
CA ASN A 540 -10.04 -29.79 -3.42
C ASN A 540 -9.42 -28.41 -3.75
N TYR A 541 -8.81 -28.26 -4.94
CA TYR A 541 -8.31 -26.94 -5.36
C TYR A 541 -9.47 -26.01 -5.72
N PRO A 542 -9.52 -24.77 -5.19
CA PRO A 542 -10.62 -23.84 -5.44
C PRO A 542 -10.64 -23.40 -6.91
N VAL A 543 -11.78 -23.58 -7.58
CA VAL A 543 -12.00 -23.22 -8.98
C VAL A 543 -13.32 -22.49 -9.16
N HIS A 544 -13.41 -21.66 -10.19
CA HIS A 544 -14.61 -20.94 -10.59
C HIS A 544 -15.09 -21.39 -11.96
N LEU A 545 -16.41 -21.53 -12.12
CA LEU A 545 -17.01 -21.91 -13.40
C LEU A 545 -17.65 -20.69 -14.07
N GLU A 546 -17.23 -20.36 -15.28
CA GLU A 546 -17.89 -19.32 -16.08
C GLU A 546 -18.90 -19.95 -17.04
N ILE A 547 -20.14 -19.47 -17.00
CA ILE A 547 -21.24 -19.96 -17.81
C ILE A 547 -21.58 -18.97 -18.91
N GLU A 548 -21.61 -19.45 -20.16
CA GLU A 548 -22.06 -18.63 -21.29
C GLU A 548 -23.59 -18.51 -21.28
N THR A 549 -24.07 -17.29 -21.14
CA THR A 549 -25.50 -17.00 -21.08
C THR A 549 -25.96 -15.98 -22.14
N GLY A 550 -25.06 -15.57 -23.02
CA GLY A 550 -25.40 -14.63 -24.11
C GLY A 550 -24.38 -13.54 -24.35
N MET A 551 -23.26 -13.49 -23.59
CA MET A 551 -22.15 -12.57 -23.87
C MET A 551 -21.34 -13.02 -25.09
N ASN A 552 -21.31 -14.31 -25.40
CA ASN A 552 -20.61 -14.94 -26.52
C ASN A 552 -19.10 -14.62 -26.56
N ARG A 553 -18.47 -14.61 -25.37
CA ARG A 553 -17.04 -14.35 -25.22
C ARG A 553 -16.28 -15.57 -24.71
N LEU A 554 -16.53 -15.97 -23.50
CA LEU A 554 -16.05 -17.19 -22.85
C LEU A 554 -17.17 -17.80 -22.03
N GLY A 555 -17.05 -19.07 -21.65
CA GLY A 555 -17.98 -19.74 -20.76
C GLY A 555 -18.45 -21.10 -21.28
N LEU A 556 -18.87 -21.94 -20.34
CA LEU A 556 -19.43 -23.26 -20.62
C LEU A 556 -20.82 -23.10 -21.25
N THR A 557 -20.97 -23.58 -22.49
CA THR A 557 -22.22 -23.50 -23.25
C THR A 557 -23.22 -24.54 -22.76
N GLU A 558 -24.51 -24.37 -23.08
CA GLU A 558 -25.56 -25.33 -22.71
C GLU A 558 -25.26 -26.76 -23.19
N GLN A 559 -24.56 -26.90 -24.33
CA GLN A 559 -24.14 -28.20 -24.87
C GLN A 559 -23.07 -28.88 -23.99
N ASP A 560 -22.27 -28.12 -23.26
CA ASP A 560 -21.20 -28.60 -22.38
C ASP A 560 -21.74 -29.05 -21.02
N TRP A 561 -22.87 -28.56 -20.56
CA TRP A 561 -23.35 -28.67 -19.18
C TRP A 561 -23.42 -30.12 -18.68
N SER A 562 -23.99 -31.01 -19.46
CA SER A 562 -24.13 -32.45 -19.07
C SER A 562 -22.78 -33.15 -18.93
N VAL A 563 -21.78 -32.75 -19.71
CA VAL A 563 -20.41 -33.27 -19.64
C VAL A 563 -19.70 -32.69 -18.41
N VAL A 564 -19.78 -31.40 -18.22
CA VAL A 564 -19.15 -30.69 -17.10
C VAL A 564 -19.65 -31.24 -15.77
N VAL A 565 -20.95 -31.31 -15.57
CA VAL A 565 -21.56 -31.79 -14.31
C VAL A 565 -21.11 -33.21 -13.98
N ARG A 566 -21.06 -34.12 -14.98
CA ARG A 566 -20.53 -35.49 -14.79
C ARG A 566 -19.04 -35.48 -14.41
N ARG A 567 -18.22 -34.65 -15.05
CA ARG A 567 -16.79 -34.51 -14.71
C ARG A 567 -16.60 -34.03 -13.27
N LEU A 568 -17.31 -32.99 -12.87
CA LEU A 568 -17.25 -32.44 -11.52
C LEU A 568 -17.70 -33.45 -10.45
N ALA A 569 -18.71 -34.29 -10.75
CA ALA A 569 -19.15 -35.35 -9.84
C ALA A 569 -18.15 -36.50 -9.72
N SER A 570 -17.25 -36.70 -10.70
CA SER A 570 -16.29 -37.81 -10.73
C SER A 570 -14.89 -37.48 -10.28
N THR A 571 -14.53 -36.19 -10.12
CA THR A 571 -13.20 -35.78 -9.69
C THR A 571 -13.21 -35.32 -8.24
N SER A 572 -12.10 -35.54 -7.53
CA SER A 572 -11.80 -34.95 -6.22
C SER A 572 -10.79 -33.80 -6.31
N SER A 573 -10.33 -33.44 -7.51
CA SER A 573 -9.31 -32.40 -7.69
C SER A 573 -9.85 -31.00 -7.38
N PHE A 574 -11.16 -30.77 -7.60
CA PHE A 574 -11.74 -29.42 -7.51
C PHE A 574 -12.62 -29.24 -6.27
N LEU A 575 -12.51 -28.02 -5.70
CA LEU A 575 -13.53 -27.42 -4.87
C LEU A 575 -14.20 -26.32 -5.69
N ILE A 576 -15.48 -26.49 -6.06
CA ILE A 576 -16.21 -25.44 -6.77
C ILE A 576 -16.42 -24.27 -5.80
N GLN A 577 -15.63 -23.21 -5.97
CA GLN A 577 -15.70 -22.04 -5.12
C GLN A 577 -16.82 -21.10 -5.57
N SER A 578 -16.97 -20.88 -6.86
CA SER A 578 -18.10 -20.13 -7.41
C SER A 578 -18.52 -20.56 -8.81
N VAL A 579 -19.74 -20.18 -9.14
CA VAL A 579 -20.31 -20.24 -10.50
C VAL A 579 -20.76 -18.84 -10.89
N PHE A 580 -20.40 -18.39 -12.09
CA PHE A 580 -20.73 -17.04 -12.53
C PHE A 580 -20.99 -16.94 -14.03
N SER A 581 -21.61 -15.83 -14.42
CA SER A 581 -21.74 -15.40 -15.80
C SER A 581 -21.52 -13.87 -15.91
N HIS A 582 -21.58 -13.33 -17.12
CA HIS A 582 -21.41 -11.90 -17.37
C HIS A 582 -22.57 -11.34 -18.19
N LEU A 583 -23.20 -10.27 -17.66
CA LEU A 583 -24.29 -9.60 -18.33
C LEU A 583 -23.76 -8.73 -19.50
N ALA A 584 -24.39 -8.84 -20.66
CA ALA A 584 -23.94 -8.18 -21.88
C ALA A 584 -24.31 -6.70 -21.95
N ALA A 585 -25.42 -6.30 -21.32
CA ALA A 585 -25.98 -4.96 -21.46
C ALA A 585 -26.72 -4.51 -20.18
N SER A 586 -26.11 -4.74 -19.01
CA SER A 586 -26.72 -4.39 -17.70
C SER A 586 -26.92 -2.90 -17.46
N GLU A 587 -26.25 -2.05 -18.20
CA GLU A 587 -26.36 -0.59 -18.17
C GLU A 587 -27.50 -0.04 -19.05
N ASP A 588 -27.98 -0.80 -20.05
CA ASP A 588 -28.97 -0.36 -21.02
C ASP A 588 -30.39 -0.81 -20.67
N GLN A 589 -31.26 0.13 -20.37
CA GLN A 589 -32.68 -0.16 -20.06
C GLN A 589 -33.42 -0.85 -21.23
N ALA A 590 -33.05 -0.55 -22.47
CA ALA A 590 -33.71 -1.16 -23.63
C ALA A 590 -33.37 -2.67 -23.75
N ALA A 591 -32.28 -3.11 -23.12
CA ALA A 591 -31.83 -4.50 -23.12
C ALA A 591 -32.27 -5.30 -21.87
N ASP A 592 -33.08 -4.75 -20.98
CA ASP A 592 -33.46 -5.43 -19.71
C ASP A 592 -34.08 -6.82 -19.95
N ALA A 593 -34.91 -7.00 -20.95
CA ALA A 593 -35.49 -8.29 -21.30
C ALA A 593 -34.41 -9.34 -21.64
N TYR A 594 -33.35 -8.92 -22.32
CA TYR A 594 -32.21 -9.78 -22.62
C TYR A 594 -31.40 -10.12 -21.36
N THR A 595 -31.18 -9.13 -20.50
CA THR A 595 -30.52 -9.30 -19.19
C THR A 595 -31.25 -10.32 -18.32
N TYR A 596 -32.61 -10.27 -18.27
CA TYR A 596 -33.40 -11.29 -17.56
C TYR A 596 -33.27 -12.68 -18.16
N LYS A 597 -33.24 -12.79 -19.49
CA LYS A 597 -33.02 -14.08 -20.17
C LYS A 597 -31.64 -14.67 -19.84
N GLN A 598 -30.59 -13.85 -19.78
CA GLN A 598 -29.27 -14.31 -19.34
C GLN A 598 -29.31 -14.86 -17.90
N PHE A 599 -30.04 -14.19 -17.02
CA PHE A 599 -30.19 -14.62 -15.64
C PHE A 599 -30.94 -15.94 -15.51
N GLU A 600 -32.05 -16.13 -16.24
CA GLU A 600 -32.82 -17.37 -16.27
C GLU A 600 -31.97 -18.56 -16.76
N LEU A 601 -31.17 -18.34 -17.79
CA LEU A 601 -30.26 -19.36 -18.30
C LEU A 601 -29.18 -19.73 -17.28
N PHE A 602 -28.63 -18.74 -16.58
CA PHE A 602 -27.69 -18.94 -15.49
C PHE A 602 -28.28 -19.79 -14.35
N GLU A 603 -29.48 -19.45 -13.88
CA GLU A 603 -30.18 -20.19 -12.83
C GLU A 603 -30.49 -21.62 -13.26
N SER A 604 -30.75 -21.88 -14.55
CA SER A 604 -30.96 -23.23 -15.09
C SER A 604 -29.73 -24.12 -14.95
N PHE A 605 -28.52 -23.56 -15.22
CA PHE A 605 -27.25 -24.27 -14.95
C PHE A 605 -27.03 -24.52 -13.47
N VAL A 606 -27.24 -23.51 -12.63
CA VAL A 606 -27.09 -23.61 -11.17
C VAL A 606 -28.01 -24.70 -10.61
N HIS A 607 -29.25 -24.77 -11.09
CA HIS A 607 -30.17 -25.83 -10.70
C HIS A 607 -29.66 -27.24 -11.09
N LEU A 608 -29.20 -27.38 -12.33
CA LEU A 608 -28.62 -28.63 -12.82
C LEU A 608 -27.41 -29.06 -11.97
N LEU A 609 -26.52 -28.14 -11.65
CA LEU A 609 -25.32 -28.41 -10.85
C LEU A 609 -25.70 -28.86 -9.42
N ASN A 610 -26.61 -28.15 -8.77
CA ASN A 610 -27.09 -28.46 -7.41
C ASN A 610 -27.78 -29.83 -7.29
N THR A 611 -28.35 -30.36 -8.37
CA THR A 611 -28.97 -31.72 -8.35
C THR A 611 -27.93 -32.83 -8.42
N THR A 612 -26.67 -32.53 -8.75
CA THR A 612 -25.66 -33.55 -9.05
C THR A 612 -24.44 -33.45 -8.10
N VAL A 613 -24.11 -32.25 -7.65
CA VAL A 613 -22.93 -32.01 -6.81
C VAL A 613 -23.41 -31.44 -5.47
N ASP A 614 -23.12 -32.17 -4.37
CA ASP A 614 -23.50 -31.76 -3.00
C ASP A 614 -22.44 -30.83 -2.40
N THR A 615 -22.27 -29.66 -3.00
CA THR A 615 -21.34 -28.61 -2.49
C THR A 615 -22.00 -27.25 -2.53
N ARG A 616 -21.74 -26.45 -1.50
CA ARG A 616 -22.14 -25.03 -1.50
C ARG A 616 -21.09 -24.22 -2.26
N PHE A 617 -21.52 -23.43 -3.20
CA PHE A 617 -20.68 -22.52 -3.98
C PHE A 617 -21.31 -21.12 -4.04
N ILE A 618 -20.47 -20.11 -4.31
CA ILE A 618 -20.87 -18.72 -4.45
C ILE A 618 -21.42 -18.50 -5.87
N ARG A 619 -22.60 -17.89 -6.00
CA ARG A 619 -23.20 -17.53 -7.29
C ARG A 619 -23.05 -16.02 -7.53
N HIS A 620 -22.64 -15.64 -8.73
CA HIS A 620 -22.55 -14.20 -9.06
C HIS A 620 -22.69 -13.92 -10.55
N ILE A 621 -23.46 -12.88 -10.87
CA ILE A 621 -23.69 -12.45 -12.26
C ILE A 621 -23.55 -10.93 -12.42
N LEU A 622 -23.90 -10.16 -11.39
CA LEU A 622 -23.94 -8.69 -11.46
C LEU A 622 -22.54 -8.05 -11.51
N ASN A 623 -22.35 -7.14 -12.44
CA ASN A 623 -21.26 -6.17 -12.50
C ASN A 623 -21.64 -4.86 -11.77
N SER A 624 -20.85 -3.77 -11.89
CA SER A 624 -21.12 -2.49 -11.23
C SER A 624 -22.50 -1.93 -11.58
N ALA A 625 -22.85 -1.82 -12.85
CA ALA A 625 -24.13 -1.32 -13.32
C ALA A 625 -25.30 -2.25 -12.93
N GLY A 626 -25.11 -3.55 -13.09
CA GLY A 626 -26.10 -4.56 -12.72
C GLY A 626 -26.44 -4.54 -11.24
N ALA A 627 -25.46 -4.33 -10.37
CA ALA A 627 -25.68 -4.22 -8.91
C ALA A 627 -26.59 -3.02 -8.54
N ILE A 628 -26.57 -1.96 -9.35
CA ILE A 628 -27.43 -0.79 -9.16
C ILE A 628 -28.82 -1.02 -9.75
N ARG A 629 -28.89 -1.52 -11.01
CA ARG A 629 -30.12 -1.55 -11.80
C ARG A 629 -30.97 -2.79 -11.60
N HIS A 630 -30.34 -3.91 -11.22
CA HIS A 630 -31.01 -5.21 -11.12
C HIS A 630 -30.89 -5.86 -9.74
N PRO A 631 -31.29 -5.19 -8.64
CA PRO A 631 -31.16 -5.72 -7.29
C PRO A 631 -31.91 -7.05 -7.06
N ALA A 632 -32.93 -7.36 -7.88
CA ALA A 632 -33.62 -8.64 -7.84
C ALA A 632 -32.75 -9.84 -8.27
N MET A 633 -31.67 -9.58 -9.04
CA MET A 633 -30.69 -10.59 -9.46
C MET A 633 -29.48 -10.67 -8.51
N GLU A 634 -29.55 -10.02 -7.36
CA GLU A 634 -28.50 -10.13 -6.34
C GLU A 634 -28.45 -11.55 -5.79
N LEU A 635 -27.31 -12.18 -5.97
CA LEU A 635 -27.01 -13.52 -5.50
C LEU A 635 -26.05 -13.48 -4.30
N ASP A 636 -25.07 -14.39 -4.28
CA ASP A 636 -24.16 -14.49 -3.14
C ASP A 636 -22.98 -13.51 -3.20
N MET A 637 -22.66 -12.99 -4.40
CA MET A 637 -21.57 -12.02 -4.60
C MET A 637 -21.86 -11.09 -5.79
N VAL A 638 -21.29 -9.86 -5.76
CA VAL A 638 -21.28 -8.91 -6.88
C VAL A 638 -19.84 -8.57 -7.27
N ARG A 639 -19.61 -8.24 -8.55
CA ARG A 639 -18.29 -7.83 -9.06
C ARG A 639 -18.31 -6.34 -9.39
N VAL A 640 -17.65 -5.53 -8.55
CA VAL A 640 -17.56 -4.09 -8.73
C VAL A 640 -16.21 -3.75 -9.37
N GLY A 641 -16.26 -3.07 -10.51
CA GLY A 641 -15.09 -2.61 -11.26
C GLY A 641 -15.02 -1.10 -11.33
N ILE A 642 -15.48 -0.53 -12.42
CA ILE A 642 -15.37 0.91 -12.69
C ILE A 642 -16.15 1.77 -11.69
N GLY A 643 -17.18 1.23 -11.08
CA GLY A 643 -17.92 1.88 -9.99
C GLY A 643 -17.08 2.21 -8.76
N LEU A 644 -15.97 1.46 -8.51
CA LEU A 644 -15.01 1.78 -7.44
C LEU A 644 -14.34 3.14 -7.66
N TYR A 645 -14.25 3.59 -8.91
CA TYR A 645 -13.64 4.87 -9.28
C TYR A 645 -14.65 6.01 -9.42
N GLY A 646 -15.90 5.76 -9.05
CA GLY A 646 -16.97 6.76 -9.11
C GLY A 646 -17.51 7.02 -10.50
N ILE A 647 -17.31 6.09 -11.43
CA ILE A 647 -17.68 6.22 -12.85
C ILE A 647 -18.87 5.30 -13.12
N GLU A 648 -19.99 5.62 -12.55
CA GLU A 648 -21.30 4.98 -12.79
C GLU A 648 -22.40 5.97 -12.43
N LYS A 649 -23.36 6.14 -13.33
CA LYS A 649 -24.54 6.95 -13.05
C LYS A 649 -25.51 6.15 -12.18
N SER A 650 -25.69 6.58 -10.96
CA SER A 650 -26.61 5.95 -10.03
C SER A 650 -27.54 6.98 -9.40
N PRO A 651 -28.85 6.74 -9.38
CA PRO A 651 -29.78 7.57 -8.63
C PRO A 651 -29.74 7.27 -7.12
N THR A 652 -29.16 6.14 -6.72
CA THR A 652 -29.17 5.61 -5.34
C THR A 652 -27.84 5.66 -4.63
N LEU A 653 -26.72 5.67 -5.39
CA LEU A 653 -25.36 5.73 -4.84
C LEU A 653 -24.77 7.12 -5.02
N ASN A 654 -24.19 7.64 -3.94
CA ASN A 654 -23.41 8.88 -4.00
C ASN A 654 -21.94 8.55 -4.26
N LEU A 655 -21.61 8.24 -5.51
CA LEU A 655 -20.25 7.89 -5.91
C LEU A 655 -19.38 9.15 -6.10
N ILE A 656 -18.12 9.06 -5.70
CA ILE A 656 -17.14 10.15 -5.79
C ILE A 656 -16.09 9.79 -6.85
N PRO A 657 -15.86 10.66 -7.87
CA PRO A 657 -14.76 10.45 -8.81
C PRO A 657 -13.41 10.34 -8.08
N ALA A 658 -12.74 9.20 -8.24
CA ALA A 658 -11.51 8.88 -7.52
C ALA A 658 -10.25 9.17 -8.33
N ILE A 659 -10.34 9.49 -9.62
CA ILE A 659 -9.21 9.62 -10.52
C ILE A 659 -9.23 10.98 -11.20
N THR A 660 -8.08 11.68 -11.19
CA THR A 660 -7.89 12.96 -11.90
C THR A 660 -6.59 12.93 -12.69
N LEU A 661 -6.65 13.23 -13.98
CA LEU A 661 -5.46 13.41 -14.83
C LEU A 661 -5.15 14.89 -14.96
N ARG A 662 -3.95 15.29 -14.54
CA ARG A 662 -3.47 16.67 -14.56
C ARG A 662 -2.15 16.80 -15.30
N SER A 663 -1.93 17.96 -15.88
CA SER A 663 -0.66 18.38 -16.48
C SER A 663 -0.45 19.89 -16.33
N THR A 664 0.50 20.47 -17.06
CA THR A 664 0.82 21.90 -17.01
C THR A 664 1.01 22.50 -18.39
N ILE A 665 0.86 23.83 -18.47
CA ILE A 665 1.17 24.59 -19.66
C ILE A 665 2.70 24.77 -19.79
N ALA A 666 3.26 24.29 -20.90
CA ALA A 666 4.68 24.42 -21.20
C ALA A 666 5.08 25.76 -21.81
N GLN A 667 4.22 26.31 -22.67
CA GLN A 667 4.47 27.57 -23.39
C GLN A 667 3.13 28.22 -23.79
N ILE A 668 3.09 29.53 -23.80
CA ILE A 668 2.00 30.32 -24.39
C ILE A 668 2.57 31.24 -25.45
N LYS A 669 1.92 31.31 -26.61
CA LYS A 669 2.26 32.23 -27.70
C LYS A 669 1.01 32.76 -28.38
N THR A 670 1.06 33.97 -28.94
CA THR A 670 -0.03 34.50 -29.77
C THR A 670 0.29 34.22 -31.25
N ILE A 671 -0.68 33.62 -31.96
CA ILE A 671 -0.59 33.38 -33.39
C ILE A 671 -1.63 34.21 -34.12
N PRO A 672 -1.34 34.76 -35.32
CA PRO A 672 -2.28 35.58 -36.09
C PRO A 672 -3.40 34.70 -36.68
N SER A 673 -4.52 35.36 -37.04
CA SER A 673 -5.60 34.77 -37.83
C SER A 673 -5.02 34.14 -39.10
N GLY A 674 -5.59 33.01 -39.55
CA GLY A 674 -5.14 32.27 -40.72
C GLY A 674 -3.97 31.29 -40.42
N SER A 675 -3.43 31.29 -39.18
CA SER A 675 -2.37 30.33 -38.80
C SER A 675 -2.90 28.92 -38.65
N GLY A 676 -2.15 27.96 -39.18
CA GLY A 676 -2.46 26.53 -39.02
C GLY A 676 -1.76 25.98 -37.77
N VAL A 677 -2.46 25.12 -37.03
CA VAL A 677 -1.99 24.49 -35.78
C VAL A 677 -1.71 23.01 -35.98
N SER A 678 -0.57 22.54 -35.47
CA SER A 678 -0.14 21.14 -35.41
C SER A 678 0.09 20.49 -36.81
N TYR A 679 0.30 19.17 -36.79
CA TYR A 679 0.57 18.39 -38.02
C TYR A 679 -0.54 18.54 -39.05
N ASN A 680 -0.13 18.70 -40.31
CA ASN A 680 -0.99 18.88 -41.49
C ASN A 680 -1.89 20.14 -41.43
N ARG A 681 -1.67 21.04 -40.46
CA ARG A 681 -2.40 22.29 -40.32
C ARG A 681 -3.93 22.10 -40.36
N LYS A 682 -4.44 21.02 -39.78
CA LYS A 682 -5.87 20.65 -39.84
C LYS A 682 -6.83 21.67 -39.18
N THR A 683 -6.32 22.41 -38.19
CA THR A 683 -7.03 23.49 -37.55
C THR A 683 -6.40 24.81 -37.99
N ILE A 684 -7.19 25.67 -38.63
CA ILE A 684 -6.85 27.06 -38.95
C ILE A 684 -7.56 27.95 -37.95
N VAL A 685 -6.86 28.92 -37.34
CA VAL A 685 -7.47 29.86 -36.43
C VAL A 685 -8.05 31.07 -37.23
N ASP A 686 -9.24 31.52 -36.87
CA ASP A 686 -10.00 32.56 -37.53
C ASP A 686 -9.82 33.97 -36.89
N ARG A 687 -9.18 34.00 -35.72
CA ARG A 687 -8.86 35.22 -34.96
C ARG A 687 -7.43 35.14 -34.43
N PRO A 688 -6.80 36.26 -34.01
CA PRO A 688 -5.59 36.22 -33.24
C PRO A 688 -5.82 35.35 -32.02
N THR A 689 -5.01 34.28 -31.85
CA THR A 689 -5.28 33.22 -30.88
C THR A 689 -4.12 33.08 -29.93
N ARG A 690 -4.40 33.11 -28.63
CA ARG A 690 -3.47 32.77 -27.55
C ARG A 690 -3.40 31.26 -27.42
N LEU A 691 -2.34 30.67 -28.00
CA LEU A 691 -2.12 29.21 -28.07
C LEU A 691 -1.25 28.79 -26.91
N ALA A 692 -1.76 27.88 -26.06
CA ALA A 692 -0.98 27.22 -25.01
C ALA A 692 -0.64 25.78 -25.41
N THR A 693 0.61 25.37 -25.13
CA THR A 693 1.10 24.00 -25.32
C THR A 693 1.07 23.27 -23.99
N VAL A 694 0.46 22.08 -23.93
CA VAL A 694 0.32 21.23 -22.74
C VAL A 694 1.23 20.02 -22.86
N ARG A 695 1.86 19.59 -21.75
CA ARG A 695 2.86 18.51 -21.67
C ARG A 695 2.25 17.11 -21.64
N VAL A 696 1.29 16.83 -22.51
CA VAL A 696 0.62 15.53 -22.65
C VAL A 696 0.44 15.21 -24.12
N GLY A 697 0.68 13.97 -24.48
CA GLY A 697 0.41 13.48 -25.83
C GLY A 697 -0.20 12.08 -25.84
N TYR A 698 -0.31 11.49 -27.04
CA TYR A 698 -0.87 10.14 -27.16
C TYR A 698 0.06 9.05 -26.60
N ALA A 699 1.35 9.31 -26.40
CA ALA A 699 2.25 8.38 -25.71
C ALA A 699 2.04 8.35 -24.18
N ASP A 700 1.37 9.39 -23.64
CA ASP A 700 0.86 9.39 -22.26
C ASP A 700 -0.48 8.67 -22.14
N GLY A 701 -1.08 8.28 -23.27
CA GLY A 701 -2.38 7.62 -23.32
C GLY A 701 -3.55 8.57 -23.56
N TYR A 702 -3.31 9.88 -23.84
CA TYR A 702 -4.40 10.80 -24.12
C TYR A 702 -4.88 10.63 -25.56
N PRO A 703 -6.19 10.33 -25.82
CA PRO A 703 -6.65 9.89 -27.13
C PRO A 703 -6.44 10.91 -28.24
N ARG A 704 -5.80 10.50 -29.32
CA ARG A 704 -5.54 11.37 -30.47
C ARG A 704 -6.83 11.85 -31.17
N SER A 705 -7.93 11.12 -31.00
CA SER A 705 -9.27 11.46 -31.50
C SER A 705 -9.82 12.77 -30.94
N LEU A 706 -9.37 13.22 -29.76
CA LEU A 706 -9.78 14.46 -29.11
C LEU A 706 -9.24 15.73 -29.76
N GLY A 707 -8.29 15.63 -30.69
CA GLY A 707 -7.75 16.76 -31.44
C GLY A 707 -8.76 17.48 -32.34
N ASN A 708 -8.36 18.61 -32.91
CA ASN A 708 -9.13 19.38 -33.90
C ASN A 708 -10.49 19.87 -33.37
N ARG A 709 -10.49 20.49 -32.20
CA ARG A 709 -11.65 21.07 -31.48
C ARG A 709 -12.70 20.05 -31.00
N LYS A 710 -12.41 18.74 -31.04
CA LYS A 710 -13.35 17.74 -30.53
C LYS A 710 -13.35 17.70 -29.00
N GLY A 711 -12.16 17.67 -28.39
CA GLY A 711 -12.01 17.68 -26.94
C GLY A 711 -11.68 19.05 -26.38
N GLN A 712 -11.87 19.17 -25.08
CA GLN A 712 -11.53 20.35 -24.28
C GLN A 712 -10.84 19.91 -22.99
N VAL A 713 -10.11 20.83 -22.37
CA VAL A 713 -9.50 20.64 -21.05
C VAL A 713 -9.83 21.84 -20.17
N LEU A 714 -9.63 21.72 -18.88
CA LEU A 714 -9.94 22.78 -17.93
C LEU A 714 -8.65 23.52 -17.52
N VAL A 715 -8.66 24.85 -17.66
CA VAL A 715 -7.59 25.76 -17.24
C VAL A 715 -8.21 26.86 -16.39
N GLN A 716 -7.76 27.03 -15.15
CA GLN A 716 -8.32 28.03 -14.21
C GLN A 716 -9.87 27.99 -14.13
N GLY A 717 -10.45 26.77 -14.12
CA GLY A 717 -11.89 26.56 -14.04
C GLY A 717 -12.68 26.84 -15.34
N LYS A 718 -11.99 27.10 -16.48
CA LYS A 718 -12.62 27.36 -17.78
C LYS A 718 -12.21 26.30 -18.81
N LEU A 719 -13.14 25.90 -19.66
CA LEU A 719 -12.89 24.96 -20.74
C LEU A 719 -12.08 25.64 -21.87
N ALA A 720 -11.01 25.00 -22.27
CA ALA A 720 -10.13 25.40 -23.37
C ALA A 720 -10.13 24.31 -24.46
N PRO A 721 -10.55 24.61 -25.71
CA PRO A 721 -10.62 23.61 -26.76
C PRO A 721 -9.24 23.23 -27.28
N LEU A 722 -9.06 21.96 -27.66
CA LEU A 722 -7.85 21.45 -28.29
C LEU A 722 -7.75 21.93 -29.74
N LEU A 723 -6.63 22.53 -30.10
CA LEU A 723 -6.36 23.01 -31.46
C LEU A 723 -5.34 22.09 -32.17
N GLY A 724 -5.69 21.66 -33.36
CA GLY A 724 -4.86 20.78 -34.17
C GLY A 724 -4.80 19.35 -33.65
N SER A 725 -3.95 18.55 -34.25
CA SER A 725 -3.75 17.15 -33.88
C SER A 725 -2.96 17.04 -32.60
N ILE A 726 -3.32 16.11 -31.72
CA ILE A 726 -2.49 15.74 -30.56
C ILE A 726 -1.18 15.09 -31.06
N CYS A 727 -0.06 15.55 -30.54
CA CYS A 727 1.28 15.04 -30.85
C CYS A 727 1.63 13.88 -29.91
N MET A 728 2.86 13.32 -30.06
CA MET A 728 3.32 12.21 -29.22
C MET A 728 3.37 12.60 -27.73
N ASP A 729 3.91 13.77 -27.41
CA ASP A 729 4.21 14.21 -26.04
C ASP A 729 3.52 15.53 -25.64
N MET A 730 2.78 16.18 -26.56
CA MET A 730 2.18 17.48 -26.35
C MET A 730 0.91 17.65 -27.18
N PHE A 731 0.05 18.56 -26.75
CA PHE A 731 -1.05 19.12 -27.55
C PHE A 731 -1.21 20.62 -27.31
N MET A 732 -1.98 21.28 -28.15
CA MET A 732 -2.22 22.72 -28.06
C MET A 732 -3.67 23.01 -27.76
N ILE A 733 -3.91 24.08 -26.98
CA ILE A 733 -5.24 24.57 -26.59
C ILE A 733 -5.38 26.07 -26.84
N ASP A 734 -6.61 26.51 -27.07
CA ASP A 734 -6.96 27.93 -27.17
C ASP A 734 -7.25 28.49 -25.77
N VAL A 735 -6.38 29.38 -25.31
CA VAL A 735 -6.55 30.09 -24.04
C VAL A 735 -6.82 31.61 -24.24
N THR A 736 -7.29 31.99 -25.44
CA THR A 736 -7.59 33.38 -25.79
C THR A 736 -8.61 33.98 -24.81
N ASP A 737 -9.62 33.21 -24.43
CA ASP A 737 -10.70 33.60 -23.52
C ASP A 737 -10.36 33.33 -22.03
N ILE A 738 -9.10 32.97 -21.76
CA ILE A 738 -8.53 32.79 -20.43
C ILE A 738 -7.29 33.72 -20.27
N PRO A 739 -7.50 35.02 -20.14
CA PRO A 739 -6.41 36.01 -20.25
C PRO A 739 -5.36 35.91 -19.13
N ARG A 740 -5.70 35.28 -17.99
CA ARG A 740 -4.79 35.06 -16.87
C ARG A 740 -3.98 33.78 -16.97
N ALA A 741 -4.20 32.95 -18.00
CA ALA A 741 -3.44 31.73 -18.16
C ALA A 741 -1.95 32.02 -18.32
N GLU A 742 -1.10 31.32 -17.58
CA GLU A 742 0.36 31.49 -17.57
C GLU A 742 1.07 30.14 -17.78
N VAL A 743 2.35 30.21 -18.15
CA VAL A 743 3.21 29.02 -18.20
C VAL A 743 3.34 28.43 -16.79
N GLY A 744 3.18 27.11 -16.67
CA GLY A 744 3.16 26.40 -15.41
C GLY A 744 1.77 26.23 -14.80
N ASP A 745 0.74 26.90 -15.33
CA ASP A 745 -0.63 26.69 -14.86
C ASP A 745 -1.08 25.23 -15.06
N GLU A 746 -1.86 24.76 -14.10
CA GLU A 746 -2.43 23.42 -14.13
C GLU A 746 -3.51 23.30 -15.20
N VAL A 747 -3.50 22.15 -15.87
CA VAL A 747 -4.47 21.74 -16.87
C VAL A 747 -5.11 20.44 -16.41
N ILE A 748 -6.42 20.43 -16.18
CA ILE A 748 -7.17 19.23 -15.84
C ILE A 748 -7.71 18.61 -17.14
N LEU A 749 -7.30 17.37 -17.41
CA LEU A 749 -7.69 16.64 -18.60
C LEU A 749 -8.98 15.84 -18.38
N PHE A 750 -9.14 15.28 -17.21
CA PHE A 750 -10.38 14.74 -16.64
C PHE A 750 -10.25 14.58 -15.11
N GLY A 751 -11.37 14.51 -14.42
CA GLY A 751 -11.44 14.34 -12.97
C GLY A 751 -12.77 14.79 -12.41
N LYS A 752 -12.75 15.35 -11.22
CA LYS A 752 -13.97 15.77 -10.50
C LYS A 752 -14.72 16.91 -11.21
N GLU A 753 -13.98 17.85 -11.79
CA GLU A 753 -14.54 19.05 -12.45
C GLU A 753 -14.83 18.83 -13.95
N LEU A 754 -14.19 17.86 -14.57
CA LEU A 754 -14.37 17.47 -15.97
C LEU A 754 -14.43 15.94 -16.03
N SER A 755 -15.62 15.38 -16.15
CA SER A 755 -15.80 13.95 -16.02
C SER A 755 -15.12 13.15 -17.14
N VAL A 756 -14.63 11.96 -16.82
CA VAL A 756 -14.01 11.06 -17.80
C VAL A 756 -15.02 10.56 -18.81
N GLU A 757 -16.32 10.47 -18.47
CA GLU A 757 -17.41 10.13 -19.38
C GLU A 757 -17.53 11.17 -20.48
N GLN A 758 -17.46 12.47 -20.12
CA GLN A 758 -17.50 13.56 -21.09
C GLN A 758 -16.31 13.49 -22.05
N VAL A 759 -15.13 13.14 -21.54
CA VAL A 759 -13.93 12.98 -22.39
C VAL A 759 -14.07 11.76 -23.29
N ALA A 760 -14.64 10.67 -22.80
CA ALA A 760 -14.92 9.47 -23.58
C ALA A 760 -15.93 9.74 -24.70
N ASP A 761 -16.99 10.49 -24.41
CA ASP A 761 -18.00 10.93 -25.42
C ASP A 761 -17.33 11.73 -26.54
N TRP A 762 -16.48 12.71 -26.21
CA TRP A 762 -15.72 13.49 -27.19
C TRP A 762 -14.76 12.63 -28.03
N ALA A 763 -14.18 11.60 -27.40
CA ALA A 763 -13.29 10.66 -28.07
C ALA A 763 -14.03 9.59 -28.89
N SER A 764 -15.37 9.50 -28.75
CA SER A 764 -16.25 8.46 -29.33
C SER A 764 -15.87 7.05 -28.84
N THR A 765 -15.67 6.92 -27.52
CA THR A 765 -15.32 5.68 -26.84
C THR A 765 -15.96 5.60 -25.44
N ILE A 766 -15.48 4.69 -24.60
CA ILE A 766 -15.99 4.45 -23.24
C ILE A 766 -14.95 4.84 -22.15
N PRO A 767 -15.38 5.18 -20.94
CA PRO A 767 -14.48 5.54 -19.84
C PRO A 767 -13.40 4.50 -19.54
N TYR A 768 -13.70 3.23 -19.71
CA TYR A 768 -12.75 2.13 -19.55
C TYR A 768 -11.51 2.29 -20.43
N GLU A 769 -11.69 2.62 -21.71
CA GLU A 769 -10.58 2.79 -22.66
C GLU A 769 -9.75 4.04 -22.31
N ILE A 770 -10.39 5.13 -21.90
CA ILE A 770 -9.68 6.34 -21.45
C ILE A 770 -8.76 6.03 -20.27
N LEU A 771 -9.27 5.33 -19.24
CA LEU A 771 -8.52 5.04 -18.02
C LEU A 771 -7.40 4.03 -18.27
N THR A 772 -7.71 2.90 -18.91
CA THR A 772 -6.72 1.84 -19.18
C THR A 772 -5.67 2.26 -20.19
N GLY A 773 -5.98 3.24 -21.04
CA GLY A 773 -5.08 3.83 -22.01
C GLY A 773 -3.96 4.68 -21.40
N ILE A 774 -4.11 5.16 -20.15
CA ILE A 774 -3.09 6.00 -19.50
C ILE A 774 -1.80 5.22 -19.29
N SER A 775 -0.76 5.65 -20.00
CA SER A 775 0.56 5.00 -20.02
C SER A 775 1.18 4.93 -18.63
N GLN A 776 1.95 3.86 -18.35
CA GLN A 776 2.71 3.72 -17.10
C GLN A 776 3.79 4.80 -16.92
N ARG A 777 4.19 5.52 -17.96
CA ARG A 777 5.11 6.66 -17.83
C ARG A 777 4.48 7.87 -17.12
N VAL A 778 3.15 7.98 -17.09
CA VAL A 778 2.43 8.99 -16.29
C VAL A 778 2.51 8.58 -14.83
N LYS A 779 3.04 9.46 -13.98
CA LYS A 779 3.22 9.18 -12.55
C LYS A 779 1.86 9.04 -11.86
N ARG A 780 1.64 7.93 -11.13
CA ARG A 780 0.49 7.76 -10.22
C ARG A 780 0.83 8.37 -8.89
N VAL A 781 -0.08 9.18 -8.38
CA VAL A 781 0.03 9.85 -7.07
C VAL A 781 -1.19 9.46 -6.26
N TYR A 782 -0.96 8.73 -5.17
CA TYR A 782 -2.02 8.28 -4.28
C TYR A 782 -2.09 9.19 -3.07
N PHE A 783 -3.29 9.56 -2.67
CA PHE A 783 -3.52 10.31 -1.45
C PHE A 783 -4.69 9.70 -0.66
N GLN A 784 -4.63 9.94 0.63
CA GLN A 784 -5.59 9.45 1.61
C GLN A 784 -5.81 10.63 2.58
N ASP A 785 -6.72 11.54 2.24
CA ASP A 785 -7.03 12.68 3.11
C ASP A 785 -7.88 12.30 4.32
#